data_e88acef776d179c8e42829f74c3a204c
#
_entry.id   e88acef776d179c8e42829f74c3a204c
#
_cell.length_a   1.000
_cell.length_b   1.000
_cell.length_c   1.000
_cell.angle_alpha   90.00
_cell.angle_beta   90.00
_cell.angle_gamma   90.00
#
_symmetry.space_group_name_H-M   'P 1'
#
loop_
_entity.id
_entity.type
_entity.pdbx_description
1 polymer ?
#
loop_
_entity_poly.entity_id
_entity_poly.type
_entity_poly.pdbx_seq_one_letter_code
_entity_poly.pdbx_strand_id
1 'polypeptide(L)'
;MSFPEDEHVDSIPSLTTNEDFLIREILLTHNPDDRQLDSEMLLQLVESTFCSATENVFATQLDAISTGNIDLIGSEEPMSLTISKISNEMLSRCFEGENLHRKTLVLLEMLSHYRWDAKVMLALASFACSFGLFQLILQLQSDNALAVSLAMIKRLPGASSMLTPEFKAMNLLVNTMVKLTKVIISFEGMSMHYELVDDKVMEVTKSNIYVATYWILRSILLCSSQIADLRNLRLEKVYSDKTVVAAWGLHSVGNKLSSLCIDLGEHVAKCQQQIETRFYDKLLQMFKEKHVDNQEVLSLLFPMQSDFPFKNSSTTEKCGVLELKNKVVVLLISKPELIPVDELLFLVQQTSDHPKGNKFEGSYKILWVPIPSWHEWNLADKINFEFFSNRLPWFSIRRPWSLNSTVVSYIRQEWNFNDDPIMVVLNENGMVTNLNAMDMIWIWGPKAFPFSNSREKELWEQKNCMLDLIINGISPSSTKWVEEGKNICIYGSANIHWIREFNALIKKIKGAGVQLEVLYVGCKNPDENVKTIIDTIDQEKICTSLTIHKVQFFWLRLERIKRLISAYEDHTISLDKTSKKLAELLDLNMNKNWAIIGQGSSTDVLKLDAEKLEECLHLLPLWCKNVTTMGLVGATKSGFEPSSAGGTCNHSELLPYEEGLVDKTVICGSCKRPMEKFVLYKCEE
;
A
#
# COMPACT_ATOMS: atom_id res chain seq x y z
N MET A 1 -4.31 32.22 -72.68
CA MET A 1 -2.94 32.23 -72.16
C MET A 1 -2.98 31.61 -70.80
N SER A 2 -2.72 30.35 -70.75
CA SER A 2 -2.66 29.48 -69.56
C SER A 2 -1.18 29.20 -69.27
N PHE A 3 -0.75 29.45 -68.08
CA PHE A 3 0.56 29.03 -67.60
C PHE A 3 0.41 27.68 -66.89
N PRO A 4 1.33 26.74 -67.06
CA PRO A 4 1.32 25.47 -66.38
C PRO A 4 1.88 25.62 -64.97
N GLU A 5 1.25 24.93 -64.04
CA GLU A 5 1.75 24.70 -62.70
C GLU A 5 2.88 23.67 -62.74
N ASP A 6 4.07 24.08 -62.33
CA ASP A 6 5.20 23.18 -62.08
C ASP A 6 5.08 22.57 -60.66
N GLU A 7 4.75 21.29 -60.66
CA GLU A 7 4.99 20.41 -59.53
C GLU A 7 6.48 20.15 -59.35
N HIS A 8 7.12 20.77 -58.40
CA HIS A 8 8.37 20.31 -57.85
C HIS A 8 8.15 19.80 -56.40
N VAL A 9 7.85 18.50 -56.35
CA VAL A 9 8.02 17.75 -55.15
C VAL A 9 9.52 17.46 -54.98
N ASP A 10 10.17 18.27 -54.14
CA ASP A 10 11.52 17.94 -53.69
C ASP A 10 11.45 16.75 -52.72
N SER A 11 11.65 15.58 -53.29
CA SER A 11 11.97 14.37 -52.55
C SER A 11 13.37 14.50 -51.94
N ILE A 12 13.40 14.54 -50.58
CA ILE A 12 14.64 14.30 -49.82
C ILE A 12 14.88 12.80 -49.74
N PRO A 13 15.74 12.21 -50.57
CA PRO A 13 16.11 10.81 -50.44
C PRO A 13 17.58 10.74 -50.06
N SER A 14 17.91 10.18 -48.93
CA SER A 14 19.20 9.48 -48.72
C SER A 14 19.60 9.18 -47.27
N LEU A 15 18.93 9.70 -46.27
CA LEU A 15 19.19 9.35 -44.87
C LEU A 15 18.41 8.10 -44.43
N THR A 16 17.18 7.92 -44.88
CA THR A 16 16.28 6.80 -44.54
C THR A 16 16.78 5.45 -45.09
N THR A 17 17.34 5.40 -46.25
CA THR A 17 17.84 4.14 -46.88
C THR A 17 19.02 3.50 -46.17
N ASN A 18 19.86 4.31 -45.49
CA ASN A 18 21.03 3.81 -44.77
C ASN A 18 20.69 3.30 -43.38
N GLU A 19 19.71 3.90 -42.70
CA GLU A 19 19.21 3.44 -41.38
C GLU A 19 18.36 2.17 -41.52
N ASP A 20 17.50 2.06 -42.53
CA ASP A 20 16.73 0.84 -42.84
C ASP A 20 17.63 -0.36 -43.14
N PHE A 21 18.74 -0.14 -43.82
CA PHE A 21 19.72 -1.20 -44.06
C PHE A 21 20.38 -1.66 -42.76
N LEU A 22 20.80 -0.73 -41.93
CA LEU A 22 21.38 -1.01 -40.61
C LEU A 22 20.42 -1.78 -39.69
N ILE A 23 19.14 -1.38 -39.67
CA ILE A 23 18.10 -2.06 -38.89
C ILE A 23 17.94 -3.51 -39.36
N ARG A 24 17.95 -3.78 -40.68
CA ARG A 24 17.86 -5.13 -41.20
C ARG A 24 19.06 -5.98 -40.77
N GLU A 25 20.27 -5.46 -40.83
CA GLU A 25 21.47 -6.16 -40.35
C GLU A 25 21.39 -6.50 -38.88
N ILE A 26 20.94 -5.56 -38.04
CA ILE A 26 20.76 -5.76 -36.60
C ILE A 26 19.71 -6.84 -36.33
N LEU A 27 18.58 -6.81 -37.03
CA LEU A 27 17.50 -7.78 -36.86
C LEU A 27 17.89 -9.20 -37.27
N LEU A 28 18.79 -9.36 -38.26
CA LEU A 28 19.34 -10.66 -38.62
C LEU A 28 20.13 -11.32 -37.47
N THR A 29 20.67 -10.54 -36.55
CA THR A 29 21.38 -11.04 -35.35
C THR A 29 20.46 -11.27 -34.16
N HIS A 30 19.14 -11.07 -34.28
CA HIS A 30 18.23 -11.10 -33.13
C HIS A 30 17.30 -12.31 -33.17
N ASN A 31 17.53 -13.26 -32.29
CA ASN A 31 16.72 -14.47 -32.13
C ASN A 31 16.55 -14.76 -30.62
N PRO A 32 15.74 -13.98 -29.91
CA PRO A 32 15.58 -14.11 -28.46
C PRO A 32 14.90 -15.44 -28.10
N ASP A 33 15.36 -16.00 -26.98
CA ASP A 33 14.76 -17.16 -26.33
C ASP A 33 14.11 -16.75 -25.00
N ASP A 34 13.71 -17.72 -24.17
CA ASP A 34 13.04 -17.49 -22.90
C ASP A 34 13.98 -17.03 -21.77
N ARG A 35 15.23 -16.69 -22.07
CA ARG A 35 16.17 -16.19 -21.06
C ARG A 35 15.74 -14.84 -20.52
N GLN A 36 15.63 -14.76 -19.20
CA GLN A 36 15.27 -13.54 -18.51
C GLN A 36 16.45 -13.06 -17.66
N LEU A 37 16.75 -11.77 -17.76
CA LEU A 37 17.73 -11.06 -16.95
C LEU A 37 17.02 -9.98 -16.13
N ASP A 38 17.36 -9.85 -14.85
CA ASP A 38 16.96 -8.69 -14.06
C ASP A 38 17.86 -7.49 -14.42
N SER A 39 17.48 -6.82 -15.52
CA SER A 39 18.23 -5.71 -16.10
C SER A 39 18.29 -4.50 -15.15
N GLU A 40 17.25 -4.28 -14.32
CA GLU A 40 17.23 -3.16 -13.35
C GLU A 40 18.23 -3.36 -12.23
N MET A 41 18.28 -4.56 -11.64
CA MET A 41 19.23 -4.88 -10.59
C MET A 41 20.68 -4.82 -11.10
N LEU A 42 20.92 -5.35 -12.30
CA LEU A 42 22.25 -5.30 -12.92
C LEU A 42 22.67 -3.86 -13.23
N LEU A 43 21.73 -3.01 -13.65
CA LEU A 43 21.99 -1.60 -13.89
C LEU A 43 22.42 -0.87 -12.62
N GLN A 44 21.77 -1.11 -11.49
CA GLN A 44 22.15 -0.52 -10.20
C GLN A 44 23.60 -0.89 -9.82
N LEU A 45 24.02 -2.14 -10.05
CA LEU A 45 25.39 -2.59 -9.82
C LEU A 45 26.39 -1.90 -10.76
N VAL A 46 26.05 -1.76 -12.02
CA VAL A 46 26.88 -1.07 -13.02
C VAL A 46 27.02 0.40 -12.68
N GLU A 47 25.94 1.08 -12.29
CA GLU A 47 25.97 2.48 -11.85
C GLU A 47 26.82 2.65 -10.61
N SER A 48 26.67 1.81 -9.59
CA SER A 48 27.48 1.87 -8.39
C SER A 48 28.98 1.68 -8.71
N THR A 49 29.29 0.81 -9.69
CA THR A 49 30.67 0.60 -10.15
C THR A 49 31.24 1.87 -10.80
N PHE A 50 30.47 2.55 -11.65
CA PHE A 50 30.93 3.79 -12.28
C PHE A 50 30.96 4.98 -11.30
N CYS A 51 30.00 5.11 -10.38
CA CYS A 51 29.99 6.16 -9.37
C CYS A 51 31.12 5.98 -8.34
N SER A 52 31.35 4.77 -7.85
CA SER A 52 32.45 4.47 -6.91
C SER A 52 33.82 4.75 -7.51
N ALA A 53 33.90 4.66 -8.84
CA ALA A 53 35.12 5.00 -9.57
C ALA A 53 35.28 6.52 -9.80
N THR A 54 34.24 7.35 -9.57
CA THR A 54 34.31 8.82 -9.76
C THR A 54 34.31 9.62 -8.46
N GLU A 55 33.81 9.06 -7.36
CA GLU A 55 33.74 9.73 -6.05
C GLU A 55 34.46 8.89 -4.96
N ASN A 56 35.21 9.56 -4.08
CA ASN A 56 35.92 8.92 -2.95
C ASN A 56 34.99 8.38 -1.84
N VAL A 57 33.83 7.87 -2.18
CA VAL A 57 32.84 7.31 -1.24
C VAL A 57 32.99 5.79 -1.17
N PHE A 58 34.09 5.33 -0.62
CA PHE A 58 34.22 3.94 -0.18
C PHE A 58 33.62 3.82 1.22
N ALA A 59 32.62 2.98 1.41
CA ALA A 59 32.42 2.14 2.61
C ALA A 59 30.97 1.92 3.10
N THR A 60 29.94 2.63 2.63
CA THR A 60 28.63 2.50 3.30
C THR A 60 27.50 1.89 2.46
N GLN A 61 27.70 1.65 1.18
CA GLN A 61 26.65 1.09 0.30
C GLN A 61 26.84 -0.39 -0.11
N LEU A 62 28.04 -0.97 0.09
CA LEU A 62 28.29 -2.36 -0.31
C LEU A 62 27.63 -3.40 0.61
N ASP A 63 27.39 -3.06 1.88
CA ASP A 63 26.76 -3.99 2.83
C ASP A 63 25.27 -4.25 2.56
N ALA A 64 24.60 -3.37 1.79
CA ALA A 64 23.19 -3.52 1.44
C ALA A 64 22.96 -4.38 0.17
N ILE A 65 24.00 -4.61 -0.61
CA ILE A 65 23.94 -5.43 -1.86
C ILE A 65 24.50 -6.85 -1.59
N SER A 66 24.59 -7.25 -0.34
CA SER A 66 25.05 -8.58 0.01
C SER A 66 24.07 -9.64 -0.46
N THR A 67 24.51 -10.41 -1.48
CA THR A 67 24.02 -11.76 -1.81
C THR A 67 22.67 -11.92 -2.50
N GLY A 68 22.22 -10.98 -3.31
CA GLY A 68 21.27 -11.32 -4.37
C GLY A 68 22.03 -12.09 -5.47
N ASN A 69 21.89 -13.40 -5.54
CA ASN A 69 22.32 -14.13 -6.73
C ASN A 69 21.53 -13.59 -7.91
N ILE A 70 22.18 -12.79 -8.76
CA ILE A 70 21.63 -12.41 -10.06
C ILE A 70 21.79 -13.62 -10.97
N ASP A 71 20.79 -14.48 -10.95
CA ASP A 71 20.80 -15.66 -11.81
C ASP A 71 20.09 -15.35 -13.14
N LEU A 72 20.69 -15.81 -14.22
CA LEU A 72 20.03 -15.85 -15.52
C LEU A 72 18.98 -16.97 -15.47
N ILE A 73 17.71 -16.61 -15.37
CA ILE A 73 16.61 -17.58 -15.43
C ILE A 73 16.56 -18.15 -16.87
N GLY A 74 16.59 -19.45 -17.00
CA GLY A 74 16.53 -20.15 -18.30
C GLY A 74 17.88 -20.36 -19.00
N SER A 75 19.02 -20.01 -18.36
CA SER A 75 20.36 -20.27 -18.90
C SER A 75 21.06 -21.37 -18.11
N GLU A 76 21.65 -22.32 -18.78
CA GLU A 76 22.54 -23.35 -18.18
C GLU A 76 23.91 -22.78 -17.79
N GLU A 77 24.30 -21.62 -18.36
CA GLU A 77 25.60 -20.97 -18.09
C GLU A 77 25.50 -19.92 -16.99
N PRO A 78 26.47 -19.89 -16.06
CA PRO A 78 26.57 -18.81 -15.06
C PRO A 78 26.78 -17.44 -15.72
N MET A 79 26.13 -16.40 -15.24
CA MET A 79 26.24 -15.03 -15.77
C MET A 79 27.69 -14.54 -15.79
N SER A 80 28.49 -14.91 -14.80
CA SER A 80 29.92 -14.57 -14.76
C SER A 80 30.71 -15.07 -15.94
N LEU A 81 30.37 -16.25 -16.48
CA LEU A 81 31.01 -16.83 -17.65
C LEU A 81 30.61 -16.07 -18.91
N THR A 82 29.34 -15.73 -19.04
CA THR A 82 28.82 -14.91 -20.14
C THR A 82 29.50 -13.54 -20.17
N ILE A 83 29.59 -12.84 -19.05
CA ILE A 83 30.27 -11.55 -18.90
C ILE A 83 31.76 -11.69 -19.27
N SER A 84 32.42 -12.76 -18.84
CA SER A 84 33.83 -13.01 -19.20
C SER A 84 34.01 -13.23 -20.70
N LYS A 85 33.14 -14.01 -21.37
CA LYS A 85 33.20 -14.23 -22.83
C LYS A 85 33.04 -12.89 -23.57
N ILE A 86 32.04 -12.09 -23.20
CA ILE A 86 31.80 -10.78 -23.82
C ILE A 86 33.00 -9.84 -23.58
N SER A 87 33.53 -9.79 -22.36
CA SER A 87 34.68 -8.97 -22.03
C SER A 87 35.92 -9.36 -22.84
N ASN A 88 36.18 -10.65 -23.06
CA ASN A 88 37.27 -11.15 -23.85
C ASN A 88 37.11 -10.73 -25.33
N GLU A 89 35.91 -10.82 -25.88
CA GLU A 89 35.64 -10.37 -27.26
C GLU A 89 35.83 -8.85 -27.39
N MET A 90 35.37 -8.06 -26.45
CA MET A 90 35.56 -6.59 -26.44
C MET A 90 37.05 -6.22 -26.42
N LEU A 91 37.88 -6.97 -25.68
CA LEU A 91 39.30 -6.72 -25.52
C LEU A 91 40.14 -7.36 -26.64
N SER A 92 39.56 -8.22 -27.47
CA SER A 92 40.25 -8.79 -28.63
C SER A 92 40.67 -7.66 -29.56
N ARG A 93 41.95 -7.69 -29.98
CA ARG A 93 42.48 -6.64 -30.87
C ARG A 93 41.75 -6.68 -32.21
N CYS A 94 41.28 -5.51 -32.68
CA CYS A 94 40.93 -5.34 -34.06
C CYS A 94 42.27 -5.51 -34.87
N PHE A 95 42.32 -6.47 -35.78
CA PHE A 95 43.44 -6.50 -36.73
C PHE A 95 43.40 -5.24 -37.58
N GLU A 96 44.56 -4.72 -38.00
CA GLU A 96 44.64 -3.55 -38.85
C GLU A 96 43.77 -3.76 -40.10
N GLY A 97 42.66 -2.97 -40.20
CA GLY A 97 41.67 -3.06 -41.29
C GLY A 97 40.31 -3.63 -40.91
N GLU A 98 40.11 -4.14 -39.73
CA GLU A 98 38.81 -4.64 -39.30
C GLU A 98 37.86 -3.47 -38.96
N ASN A 99 36.71 -3.42 -39.66
CA ASN A 99 35.74 -2.34 -39.50
C ASN A 99 35.03 -2.52 -38.13
N LEU A 100 35.03 -1.46 -37.33
CA LEU A 100 34.33 -1.39 -36.04
C LEU A 100 32.84 -1.79 -36.15
N HIS A 101 32.22 -1.52 -37.29
CA HIS A 101 30.86 -1.95 -37.60
C HIS A 101 30.73 -3.48 -37.58
N ARG A 102 31.62 -4.20 -38.27
CA ARG A 102 31.61 -5.67 -38.31
C ARG A 102 31.77 -6.26 -36.91
N LYS A 103 32.69 -5.70 -36.10
CA LYS A 103 32.88 -6.14 -34.71
C LYS A 103 31.65 -5.90 -33.84
N THR A 104 30.92 -4.80 -34.07
CA THR A 104 29.66 -4.53 -33.39
C THR A 104 28.58 -5.59 -33.74
N LEU A 105 28.50 -6.01 -35.03
CA LEU A 105 27.57 -7.06 -35.45
C LEU A 105 27.95 -8.42 -34.84
N VAL A 106 29.23 -8.78 -34.78
CA VAL A 106 29.69 -10.00 -34.07
C VAL A 106 29.27 -10.00 -32.61
N LEU A 107 29.43 -8.86 -31.94
CA LEU A 107 28.99 -8.74 -30.53
C LEU A 107 27.46 -8.88 -30.41
N LEU A 108 26.69 -8.33 -31.33
CA LEU A 108 25.23 -8.52 -31.41
C LEU A 108 24.85 -9.99 -31.65
N GLU A 109 25.59 -10.70 -32.49
CA GLU A 109 25.38 -12.12 -32.78
C GLU A 109 25.67 -12.99 -31.53
N MET A 110 26.73 -12.71 -30.79
CA MET A 110 27.01 -13.37 -29.50
C MET A 110 25.88 -13.20 -28.50
N LEU A 111 25.17 -12.07 -28.56
CA LEU A 111 24.04 -11.71 -27.72
C LEU A 111 22.70 -12.05 -28.38
N SER A 112 22.66 -12.83 -29.44
CA SER A 112 21.45 -13.09 -30.24
C SER A 112 20.24 -13.54 -29.41
N HIS A 113 20.45 -14.41 -28.43
CA HIS A 113 19.41 -15.05 -27.63
C HIS A 113 18.81 -14.17 -26.52
N TYR A 114 19.34 -12.98 -26.33
CA TYR A 114 18.86 -12.06 -25.31
C TYR A 114 17.92 -10.99 -25.86
N ARG A 115 17.00 -10.50 -25.05
CA ARG A 115 16.17 -9.30 -25.32
C ARG A 115 17.06 -8.06 -25.41
N TRP A 116 16.52 -6.97 -25.93
CA TRP A 116 17.30 -5.74 -26.16
C TRP A 116 17.89 -5.13 -24.89
N ASP A 117 17.10 -5.07 -23.80
CA ASP A 117 17.56 -4.62 -22.48
C ASP A 117 18.71 -5.50 -21.96
N ALA A 118 18.58 -6.80 -22.05
CA ALA A 118 19.58 -7.75 -21.59
C ALA A 118 20.87 -7.68 -22.44
N LYS A 119 20.75 -7.50 -23.78
CA LYS A 119 21.92 -7.32 -24.68
C LYS A 119 22.76 -6.13 -24.24
N VAL A 120 22.11 -4.97 -24.04
CA VAL A 120 22.80 -3.74 -23.64
C VAL A 120 23.37 -3.87 -22.23
N MET A 121 22.64 -4.47 -21.31
CA MET A 121 23.08 -4.65 -19.93
C MET A 121 24.27 -5.59 -19.79
N LEU A 122 24.27 -6.73 -20.45
CA LEU A 122 25.40 -7.66 -20.44
C LEU A 122 26.67 -7.04 -21.05
N ALA A 123 26.52 -6.30 -22.16
CA ALA A 123 27.61 -5.57 -22.77
C ALA A 123 28.16 -4.47 -21.83
N LEU A 124 27.27 -3.68 -21.22
CA LEU A 124 27.63 -2.59 -20.32
C LEU A 124 28.25 -3.13 -19.02
N ALA A 125 27.76 -4.21 -18.45
CA ALA A 125 28.34 -4.87 -17.29
C ALA A 125 29.74 -5.42 -17.58
N SER A 126 29.90 -6.05 -18.73
CA SER A 126 31.22 -6.55 -19.20
C SER A 126 32.24 -5.42 -19.36
N PHE A 127 31.78 -4.27 -19.88
CA PHE A 127 32.59 -3.07 -19.97
C PHE A 127 32.90 -2.47 -18.58
N ALA A 128 31.92 -2.41 -17.69
CA ALA A 128 32.08 -1.88 -16.33
C ALA A 128 33.14 -2.64 -15.53
N CYS A 129 33.24 -3.96 -15.68
CA CYS A 129 34.28 -4.77 -15.04
C CYS A 129 35.70 -4.33 -15.45
N SER A 130 35.91 -3.99 -16.72
CA SER A 130 37.21 -3.58 -17.23
C SER A 130 37.52 -2.09 -16.99
N PHE A 131 36.53 -1.24 -17.24
CA PHE A 131 36.64 0.21 -17.13
C PHE A 131 36.65 0.66 -15.67
N GLY A 132 35.80 0.11 -14.81
CA GLY A 132 35.76 0.41 -13.38
C GLY A 132 37.07 0.03 -12.69
N LEU A 133 37.64 -1.14 -12.99
CA LEU A 133 38.93 -1.54 -12.51
C LEU A 133 40.05 -0.58 -12.98
N PHE A 134 40.00 -0.18 -14.25
CA PHE A 134 40.94 0.78 -14.81
C PHE A 134 40.91 2.12 -14.08
N GLN A 135 39.73 2.69 -13.88
CA GLN A 135 39.51 3.93 -13.14
C GLN A 135 39.99 3.82 -11.69
N LEU A 136 39.60 2.74 -10.99
CA LEU A 136 39.98 2.51 -9.59
C LEU A 136 41.51 2.46 -9.40
N ILE A 137 42.20 1.74 -10.28
CA ILE A 137 43.65 1.68 -10.23
C ILE A 137 44.28 3.08 -10.43
N LEU A 138 43.75 3.85 -11.39
CA LEU A 138 44.23 5.21 -11.65
C LEU A 138 44.03 6.15 -10.44
N GLN A 139 42.89 6.06 -9.75
CA GLN A 139 42.60 6.87 -8.57
C GLN A 139 43.53 6.51 -7.39
N LEU A 140 43.71 5.22 -7.15
CA LEU A 140 44.48 4.74 -6.00
C LEU A 140 46.01 4.84 -6.18
N GLN A 141 46.51 5.15 -7.38
CA GLN A 141 47.96 5.24 -7.65
C GLN A 141 48.68 6.26 -6.78
N SER A 142 48.02 7.32 -6.30
CA SER A 142 48.65 8.35 -5.46
C SER A 142 48.99 7.84 -4.05
N ASP A 143 48.21 6.92 -3.49
CA ASP A 143 48.20 6.61 -2.07
C ASP A 143 48.32 5.11 -1.75
N ASN A 144 48.32 4.24 -2.76
CA ASN A 144 48.24 2.78 -2.58
C ASN A 144 49.37 2.05 -3.36
N ALA A 145 50.30 1.44 -2.67
CA ALA A 145 51.42 0.71 -3.27
C ALA A 145 50.97 -0.49 -4.15
N LEU A 146 49.88 -1.15 -3.79
CA LEU A 146 49.29 -2.24 -4.59
C LEU A 146 48.73 -1.70 -5.90
N ALA A 147 48.06 -0.57 -5.87
CA ALA A 147 47.52 0.08 -7.09
C ALA A 147 48.71 0.50 -8.01
N VAL A 148 49.77 1.04 -7.47
CA VAL A 148 51.00 1.35 -8.24
C VAL A 148 51.56 0.08 -8.90
N SER A 149 51.70 -1.01 -8.13
CA SER A 149 52.24 -2.27 -8.63
C SER A 149 51.31 -2.87 -9.73
N LEU A 150 49.99 -2.86 -9.54
CA LEU A 150 49.02 -3.30 -10.54
C LEU A 150 49.06 -2.43 -11.79
N ALA A 151 49.20 -1.11 -11.64
CA ALA A 151 49.34 -0.20 -12.76
C ALA A 151 50.61 -0.49 -13.57
N MET A 152 51.71 -0.77 -12.93
CA MET A 152 52.97 -1.16 -13.59
C MET A 152 52.81 -2.49 -14.34
N ILE A 153 52.26 -3.53 -13.67
CA ILE A 153 52.04 -4.85 -14.29
C ILE A 153 51.10 -4.75 -15.50
N LYS A 154 50.02 -4.00 -15.37
CA LYS A 154 49.04 -3.79 -16.43
C LYS A 154 49.46 -2.72 -17.44
N ARG A 155 50.63 -2.08 -17.27
CA ARG A 155 51.13 -0.98 -18.10
C ARG A 155 50.12 0.16 -18.24
N LEU A 156 49.44 0.52 -17.16
CA LEU A 156 48.48 1.61 -17.14
C LEU A 156 49.18 2.97 -17.12
N PRO A 157 48.58 4.02 -17.70
CA PRO A 157 49.12 5.38 -17.61
C PRO A 157 49.05 5.91 -16.18
N GLY A 158 49.83 6.98 -15.89
CA GLY A 158 49.82 7.64 -14.59
C GLY A 158 48.47 8.38 -14.33
N ALA A 159 48.22 8.71 -13.05
CA ALA A 159 47.00 9.40 -12.61
C ALA A 159 46.70 10.73 -13.36
N SER A 160 47.75 11.40 -13.87
CA SER A 160 47.63 12.61 -14.69
C SER A 160 46.83 12.39 -16.01
N SER A 161 46.70 11.15 -16.48
CA SER A 161 45.91 10.83 -17.67
C SER A 161 44.42 11.05 -17.50
N MET A 162 43.94 11.07 -16.26
CA MET A 162 42.51 11.38 -15.96
C MET A 162 42.12 12.82 -16.36
N LEU A 163 43.10 13.71 -16.48
CA LEU A 163 42.90 15.10 -16.90
C LEU A 163 42.86 15.29 -18.42
N THR A 164 43.18 14.23 -19.20
CA THR A 164 43.22 14.32 -20.65
C THR A 164 41.83 14.53 -21.24
N PRO A 165 41.71 15.27 -22.35
CA PRO A 165 40.46 15.49 -23.04
C PRO A 165 39.75 14.19 -23.44
N GLU A 166 40.51 13.14 -23.82
CA GLU A 166 40.00 11.82 -24.19
C GLU A 166 39.32 11.12 -23.02
N PHE A 167 39.95 11.14 -21.82
CA PHE A 167 39.36 10.51 -20.65
C PHE A 167 38.08 11.20 -20.24
N LYS A 168 38.01 12.53 -20.29
CA LYS A 168 36.78 13.31 -20.05
C LYS A 168 35.70 13.00 -21.05
N ALA A 169 36.04 12.91 -22.36
CA ALA A 169 35.13 12.56 -23.40
C ALA A 169 34.58 11.12 -23.21
N MET A 170 35.46 10.19 -22.78
CA MET A 170 35.06 8.81 -22.49
C MET A 170 34.09 8.71 -21.33
N ASN A 171 34.33 9.43 -20.22
CA ASN A 171 33.41 9.47 -19.07
C ASN A 171 32.06 10.07 -19.45
N LEU A 172 32.04 11.12 -20.25
CA LEU A 172 30.78 11.70 -20.75
C LEU A 172 30.02 10.68 -21.62
N LEU A 173 30.71 9.96 -22.48
CA LEU A 173 30.15 8.92 -23.33
C LEU A 173 29.58 7.77 -22.50
N VAL A 174 30.28 7.30 -21.44
CA VAL A 174 29.81 6.26 -20.52
C VAL A 174 28.52 6.70 -19.83
N ASN A 175 28.48 7.93 -19.31
CA ASN A 175 27.27 8.46 -18.67
C ASN A 175 26.08 8.52 -19.65
N THR A 176 26.33 8.85 -20.91
CA THR A 176 25.28 8.88 -21.95
C THR A 176 24.80 7.46 -22.29
N MET A 177 25.72 6.49 -22.38
CA MET A 177 25.37 5.07 -22.56
C MET A 177 24.45 4.56 -21.43
N VAL A 178 24.79 4.87 -20.17
CA VAL A 178 23.98 4.49 -19.01
C VAL A 178 22.58 5.11 -19.10
N LYS A 179 22.49 6.41 -19.40
CA LYS A 179 21.16 7.08 -19.58
C LYS A 179 20.32 6.43 -20.65
N LEU A 180 20.91 6.18 -21.82
CA LEU A 180 20.19 5.56 -22.93
C LEU A 180 19.78 4.11 -22.62
N THR A 181 20.60 3.38 -21.86
CA THR A 181 20.28 2.03 -21.38
C THR A 181 19.06 2.06 -20.45
N LYS A 182 18.95 3.05 -19.56
CA LYS A 182 17.75 3.23 -18.71
C LYS A 182 16.48 3.37 -19.53
N VAL A 183 16.52 4.13 -20.60
CA VAL A 183 15.37 4.32 -21.49
C VAL A 183 14.97 3.00 -22.16
N ILE A 184 15.95 2.19 -22.59
CA ILE A 184 15.69 0.86 -23.20
C ILE A 184 15.07 -0.09 -22.17
N ILE A 185 15.61 -0.14 -20.94
CA ILE A 185 15.07 -0.98 -19.85
C ILE A 185 13.63 -0.56 -19.51
N SER A 186 13.38 0.75 -19.40
CA SER A 186 12.04 1.28 -19.14
C SER A 186 11.04 0.84 -20.21
N PHE A 187 11.41 0.87 -21.49
CA PHE A 187 10.54 0.40 -22.57
C PHE A 187 10.27 -1.11 -22.46
N GLU A 188 11.30 -1.91 -22.29
CA GLU A 188 11.15 -3.38 -22.22
C GLU A 188 10.34 -3.81 -20.97
N GLY A 189 10.39 -3.03 -19.90
CA GLY A 189 9.55 -3.20 -18.69
C GLY A 189 8.05 -3.06 -18.98
N MET A 190 7.67 -2.31 -20.04
CA MET A 190 6.28 -2.14 -20.45
C MET A 190 5.77 -3.26 -21.39
N SER A 191 6.55 -4.30 -21.65
CA SER A 191 6.25 -5.35 -22.66
C SER A 191 4.89 -6.03 -22.48
N MET A 192 4.38 -6.15 -21.25
CA MET A 192 3.06 -6.74 -20.97
C MET A 192 1.88 -5.91 -21.47
N HIS A 193 2.11 -4.65 -21.85
CA HIS A 193 1.07 -3.70 -22.27
C HIS A 193 1.29 -3.13 -23.66
N TYR A 194 2.15 -3.73 -24.46
CA TYR A 194 2.42 -3.25 -25.84
C TYR A 194 1.17 -3.23 -26.72
N GLU A 195 0.20 -4.08 -26.46
CA GLU A 195 -1.11 -4.09 -27.13
C GLU A 195 -1.90 -2.78 -26.96
N LEU A 196 -1.55 -1.99 -25.93
CA LEU A 196 -2.19 -0.72 -25.64
C LEU A 196 -1.51 0.47 -26.34
N VAL A 197 -0.48 0.26 -27.16
CA VAL A 197 0.22 1.31 -27.90
C VAL A 197 -0.19 1.28 -29.36
N ASP A 198 -0.24 2.45 -30.01
CA ASP A 198 -0.51 2.52 -31.45
C ASP A 198 0.62 1.87 -32.25
N ASP A 199 0.28 1.04 -33.23
CA ASP A 199 1.24 0.30 -34.03
C ASP A 199 2.33 1.18 -34.65
N LYS A 200 1.98 2.37 -35.14
CA LYS A 200 2.95 3.33 -35.71
C LYS A 200 3.95 3.83 -34.67
N VAL A 201 3.48 4.15 -33.45
CA VAL A 201 4.35 4.63 -32.37
C VAL A 201 5.25 3.49 -31.91
N MET A 202 4.71 2.29 -31.83
CA MET A 202 5.43 1.08 -31.44
C MET A 202 6.54 0.74 -32.44
N GLU A 203 6.24 0.78 -33.76
CA GLU A 203 7.21 0.49 -34.81
C GLU A 203 8.40 1.44 -34.81
N VAL A 204 8.12 2.75 -34.70
CA VAL A 204 9.16 3.80 -34.63
C VAL A 204 10.00 3.62 -33.36
N THR A 205 9.37 3.36 -32.23
CA THR A 205 10.07 3.19 -30.94
C THR A 205 10.99 1.97 -31.00
N LYS A 206 10.52 0.83 -31.52
CA LYS A 206 11.34 -0.38 -31.70
C LYS A 206 12.52 -0.13 -32.62
N SER A 207 12.31 0.54 -33.76
CA SER A 207 13.38 0.89 -34.69
C SER A 207 14.47 1.73 -34.03
N ASN A 208 14.07 2.73 -33.22
CA ASN A 208 15.00 3.55 -32.43
C ASN A 208 15.77 2.72 -31.40
N ILE A 209 15.14 1.73 -30.75
CA ILE A 209 15.81 0.83 -29.82
C ILE A 209 16.89 -0.01 -30.51
N TYR A 210 16.62 -0.51 -31.69
CA TYR A 210 17.60 -1.29 -32.47
C TYR A 210 18.84 -0.44 -32.79
N VAL A 211 18.61 0.76 -33.29
CA VAL A 211 19.67 1.72 -33.59
C VAL A 211 20.42 2.15 -32.29
N ALA A 212 19.70 2.43 -31.20
CA ALA A 212 20.30 2.80 -29.91
C ALA A 212 21.19 1.66 -29.38
N THR A 213 20.71 0.42 -29.39
CA THR A 213 21.49 -0.75 -28.97
C THR A 213 22.77 -0.89 -29.78
N TYR A 214 22.70 -0.78 -31.09
CA TYR A 214 23.89 -0.81 -31.96
C TYR A 214 24.92 0.29 -31.56
N TRP A 215 24.44 1.53 -31.38
CA TRP A 215 25.35 2.63 -31.05
C TRP A 215 25.93 2.51 -29.63
N ILE A 216 25.21 1.94 -28.68
CA ILE A 216 25.75 1.64 -27.32
C ILE A 216 26.89 0.62 -27.44
N LEU A 217 26.66 -0.53 -28.12
CA LEU A 217 27.66 -1.56 -28.27
C LEU A 217 28.89 -1.05 -29.04
N ARG A 218 28.66 -0.27 -30.09
CA ARG A 218 29.73 0.37 -30.86
C ARG A 218 30.56 1.33 -30.00
N SER A 219 29.90 2.08 -29.12
CA SER A 219 30.55 3.02 -28.17
C SER A 219 31.37 2.28 -27.12
N ILE A 220 30.87 1.16 -26.61
CA ILE A 220 31.60 0.28 -25.69
C ILE A 220 32.89 -0.25 -26.36
N LEU A 221 32.79 -0.72 -27.58
CA LEU A 221 33.95 -1.20 -28.33
C LEU A 221 34.96 -0.07 -28.58
N LEU A 222 34.49 1.13 -28.93
CA LEU A 222 35.33 2.30 -29.11
C LEU A 222 36.07 2.68 -27.83
N CYS A 223 35.38 2.74 -26.71
CA CYS A 223 35.97 3.02 -25.38
C CYS A 223 36.99 1.92 -25.00
N SER A 224 36.67 0.65 -25.25
CA SER A 224 37.59 -0.47 -24.95
C SER A 224 38.87 -0.38 -25.77
N SER A 225 38.76 0.01 -27.05
CA SER A 225 39.93 0.25 -27.93
C SER A 225 40.78 1.39 -27.43
N GLN A 226 40.16 2.51 -27.03
CA GLN A 226 40.90 3.66 -26.48
C GLN A 226 41.65 3.32 -25.16
N ILE A 227 41.05 2.52 -24.29
CA ILE A 227 41.71 2.01 -23.06
C ILE A 227 42.91 1.14 -23.43
N ALA A 228 42.77 0.29 -24.46
CA ALA A 228 43.89 -0.54 -24.94
C ALA A 228 45.01 0.33 -25.51
N ASP A 229 44.71 1.39 -26.25
CA ASP A 229 45.68 2.34 -26.78
C ASP A 229 46.36 3.15 -25.66
N LEU A 230 45.65 3.59 -24.68
CA LEU A 230 46.18 4.26 -23.49
C LEU A 230 47.19 3.38 -22.72
N ARG A 231 46.99 2.07 -22.70
CA ARG A 231 47.96 1.10 -22.11
C ARG A 231 49.27 1.01 -22.89
N ASN A 232 49.28 1.33 -24.18
CA ASN A 232 50.42 1.21 -25.08
C ASN A 232 51.19 2.54 -25.24
N LEU A 233 50.65 3.68 -24.74
CA LEU A 233 51.29 4.98 -24.85
C LEU A 233 52.49 5.05 -23.88
N ARG A 234 53.71 5.26 -24.42
CA ARG A 234 54.88 5.67 -23.63
C ARG A 234 54.68 7.12 -23.15
N LEU A 235 55.11 7.42 -21.94
CA LEU A 235 54.96 8.68 -21.21
C LEU A 235 55.29 9.98 -21.99
N GLU A 236 55.94 9.87 -23.15
CA GLU A 236 56.45 11.05 -23.91
C GLU A 236 55.42 11.69 -24.86
N LYS A 237 54.20 11.15 -24.98
CA LYS A 237 53.21 11.61 -26.02
C LYS A 237 51.82 11.96 -25.44
N VAL A 238 51.76 12.58 -24.29
CA VAL A 238 50.44 12.94 -23.69
C VAL A 238 49.69 14.04 -24.45
N TYR A 239 50.36 14.79 -25.31
CA TYR A 239 49.75 15.85 -26.16
C TYR A 239 50.17 15.67 -27.61
N SER A 240 49.75 14.61 -28.26
CA SER A 240 49.94 14.45 -29.70
C SER A 240 48.61 14.76 -30.42
N ASP A 241 48.69 15.16 -31.72
CA ASP A 241 47.53 15.39 -32.58
C ASP A 241 46.54 14.19 -32.60
N LYS A 242 47.07 12.98 -32.37
CA LYS A 242 46.27 11.75 -32.29
C LYS A 242 45.32 11.73 -31.10
N THR A 243 45.68 12.29 -29.95
CA THR A 243 44.83 12.33 -28.76
C THR A 243 43.66 13.30 -28.95
N VAL A 244 43.89 14.42 -29.64
CA VAL A 244 42.85 15.38 -29.97
C VAL A 244 41.86 14.77 -30.98
N VAL A 245 42.32 14.08 -32.00
CA VAL A 245 41.47 13.39 -32.97
C VAL A 245 40.64 12.29 -32.33
N ALA A 246 41.22 11.49 -31.43
CA ALA A 246 40.51 10.48 -30.66
C ALA A 246 39.40 11.08 -29.77
N ALA A 247 39.70 12.20 -29.05
CA ALA A 247 38.68 12.92 -28.29
C ALA A 247 37.53 13.45 -29.16
N TRP A 248 37.83 13.96 -30.31
CA TRP A 248 36.81 14.40 -31.28
C TRP A 248 35.93 13.22 -31.78
N GLY A 249 36.50 12.05 -32.04
CA GLY A 249 35.76 10.84 -32.38
C GLY A 249 34.79 10.42 -31.27
N LEU A 250 35.26 10.42 -30.03
CA LEU A 250 34.42 10.14 -28.83
C LEU A 250 33.30 11.16 -28.67
N HIS A 251 33.59 12.45 -28.84
CA HIS A 251 32.57 13.50 -28.80
C HIS A 251 31.50 13.36 -29.89
N SER A 252 31.92 13.04 -31.13
CA SER A 252 30.98 12.85 -32.23
C SER A 252 29.99 11.70 -31.93
N VAL A 253 30.50 10.58 -31.42
CA VAL A 253 29.64 9.47 -31.00
C VAL A 253 28.78 9.83 -29.81
N GLY A 254 29.33 10.60 -28.85
CA GLY A 254 28.60 11.10 -27.69
C GLY A 254 27.41 11.98 -28.09
N ASN A 255 27.60 12.88 -29.07
CA ASN A 255 26.50 13.71 -29.62
C ASN A 255 25.44 12.86 -30.30
N LYS A 256 25.82 11.84 -31.07
CA LYS A 256 24.83 10.91 -31.69
C LYS A 256 24.05 10.13 -30.65
N LEU A 257 24.70 9.61 -29.59
CA LEU A 257 24.02 8.94 -28.48
C LEU A 257 23.12 9.90 -27.69
N SER A 258 23.53 11.14 -27.49
CA SER A 258 22.73 12.14 -26.79
C SER A 258 21.45 12.48 -27.58
N SER A 259 21.56 12.65 -28.92
CA SER A 259 20.38 12.80 -29.78
C SER A 259 19.46 11.60 -29.67
N LEU A 260 20.00 10.38 -29.85
CA LEU A 260 19.21 9.15 -29.73
C LEU A 260 18.54 9.00 -28.36
N CYS A 261 19.21 9.46 -27.28
CA CYS A 261 18.65 9.41 -25.92
C CYS A 261 17.44 10.33 -25.78
N ILE A 262 17.48 11.53 -26.39
CA ILE A 262 16.37 12.48 -26.40
C ILE A 262 15.22 11.92 -27.24
N ASP A 263 15.51 11.55 -28.49
CA ASP A 263 14.51 11.06 -29.45
C ASP A 263 13.81 9.80 -28.93
N LEU A 264 14.59 8.81 -28.46
CA LEU A 264 14.03 7.59 -27.88
C LEU A 264 13.27 7.87 -26.60
N GLY A 265 13.78 8.75 -25.74
CA GLY A 265 13.11 9.15 -24.52
C GLY A 265 11.72 9.72 -24.76
N GLU A 266 11.58 10.59 -25.78
CA GLU A 266 10.27 11.14 -26.17
C GLU A 266 9.32 10.05 -26.71
N HIS A 267 9.81 9.13 -27.51
CA HIS A 267 8.98 8.01 -28.02
C HIS A 267 8.56 7.05 -26.92
N VAL A 268 9.45 6.70 -26.02
CA VAL A 268 9.14 5.86 -24.86
C VAL A 268 8.14 6.54 -23.92
N ALA A 269 8.29 7.85 -23.69
CA ALA A 269 7.33 8.63 -22.90
C ALA A 269 5.93 8.65 -23.55
N LYS A 270 5.85 8.76 -24.89
CA LYS A 270 4.57 8.64 -25.63
C LYS A 270 3.96 7.24 -25.48
N CYS A 271 4.76 6.18 -25.60
CA CYS A 271 4.27 4.81 -25.36
C CYS A 271 3.72 4.67 -23.95
N GLN A 272 4.46 5.13 -22.94
CA GLN A 272 4.05 5.09 -21.54
C GLN A 272 2.74 5.85 -21.32
N GLN A 273 2.61 7.06 -21.87
CA GLN A 273 1.40 7.86 -21.75
C GLN A 273 0.18 7.17 -22.38
N GLN A 274 0.35 6.53 -23.56
CA GLN A 274 -0.73 5.77 -24.20
C GLN A 274 -1.13 4.56 -23.36
N ILE A 275 -0.16 3.83 -22.84
CA ILE A 275 -0.39 2.68 -21.94
C ILE A 275 -1.14 3.15 -20.69
N GLU A 276 -0.66 4.16 -20.00
CA GLU A 276 -1.27 4.68 -18.77
C GLU A 276 -2.72 5.10 -19.00
N THR A 277 -2.98 5.86 -20.08
CA THR A 277 -4.33 6.33 -20.40
C THR A 277 -5.27 5.16 -20.71
N ARG A 278 -4.88 4.30 -21.64
CA ARG A 278 -5.73 3.17 -22.09
C ARG A 278 -5.90 2.10 -21.00
N PHE A 279 -4.87 1.90 -20.21
CA PHE A 279 -4.94 0.97 -19.07
C PHE A 279 -5.83 1.51 -17.95
N TYR A 280 -5.79 2.82 -17.70
CA TYR A 280 -6.71 3.46 -16.76
C TYR A 280 -8.17 3.34 -17.23
N ASP A 281 -8.43 3.60 -18.51
CA ASP A 281 -9.78 3.42 -19.09
C ASP A 281 -10.23 1.95 -19.01
N LYS A 282 -9.33 0.98 -19.26
CA LYS A 282 -9.61 -0.44 -19.11
C LYS A 282 -9.96 -0.81 -17.66
N LEU A 283 -9.27 -0.24 -16.66
CA LEU A 283 -9.60 -0.40 -15.25
C LEU A 283 -10.99 0.18 -14.94
N LEU A 284 -11.30 1.39 -15.41
CA LEU A 284 -12.62 2.01 -15.23
C LEU A 284 -13.74 1.16 -15.84
N GLN A 285 -13.53 0.60 -17.02
CA GLN A 285 -14.49 -0.25 -17.69
C GLN A 285 -14.67 -1.57 -16.93
N MET A 286 -13.56 -2.21 -16.50
CA MET A 286 -13.56 -3.48 -15.77
C MET A 286 -14.43 -3.39 -14.51
N PHE A 287 -14.33 -2.32 -13.72
CA PHE A 287 -15.13 -2.17 -12.50
C PHE A 287 -16.60 -1.75 -12.75
N LYS A 288 -16.97 -1.42 -13.99
CA LYS A 288 -18.38 -1.16 -14.39
C LYS A 288 -19.08 -2.40 -14.94
N GLU A 289 -18.33 -3.34 -15.47
CA GLU A 289 -18.86 -4.56 -16.07
C GLU A 289 -19.08 -5.66 -15.02
N LYS A 290 -20.03 -6.57 -15.31
CA LYS A 290 -20.26 -7.74 -14.47
C LYS A 290 -19.42 -8.90 -14.96
N HIS A 291 -18.62 -9.47 -14.08
CA HIS A 291 -17.78 -10.63 -14.36
C HIS A 291 -18.38 -11.91 -13.80
N VAL A 292 -17.94 -13.03 -14.35
CA VAL A 292 -18.35 -14.38 -13.90
C VAL A 292 -17.71 -14.68 -12.53
N ASP A 293 -16.43 -14.26 -12.37
CA ASP A 293 -15.68 -14.39 -11.13
C ASP A 293 -14.69 -13.22 -10.98
N ASN A 294 -13.96 -13.20 -9.88
CA ASN A 294 -13.01 -12.13 -9.56
C ASN A 294 -11.63 -12.26 -10.22
N GLN A 295 -11.40 -13.30 -11.05
CA GLN A 295 -10.07 -13.60 -11.58
C GLN A 295 -9.58 -12.55 -12.57
N GLU A 296 -10.45 -12.10 -13.48
CA GLU A 296 -10.10 -11.08 -14.48
C GLU A 296 -9.71 -9.77 -13.82
N VAL A 297 -10.47 -9.35 -12.82
CA VAL A 297 -10.23 -8.11 -12.05
C VAL A 297 -8.91 -8.20 -11.27
N LEU A 298 -8.67 -9.30 -10.58
CA LEU A 298 -7.43 -9.49 -9.80
C LEU A 298 -6.20 -9.62 -10.70
N SER A 299 -6.33 -10.27 -11.86
CA SER A 299 -5.23 -10.37 -12.83
C SER A 299 -4.90 -9.02 -13.48
N LEU A 300 -5.91 -8.16 -13.65
CA LEU A 300 -5.70 -6.81 -14.17
C LEU A 300 -5.06 -5.88 -13.13
N LEU A 301 -5.52 -5.95 -11.87
CA LEU A 301 -4.94 -5.16 -10.77
C LEU A 301 -3.51 -5.55 -10.44
N PHE A 302 -3.19 -6.84 -10.55
CA PHE A 302 -1.90 -7.40 -10.13
C PHE A 302 -1.23 -8.17 -11.25
N PRO A 303 -0.95 -7.53 -12.41
CA PRO A 303 -0.23 -8.17 -13.51
C PRO A 303 1.21 -8.42 -13.07
N MET A 304 1.63 -9.67 -13.04
CA MET A 304 3.01 -10.04 -12.76
C MET A 304 3.51 -11.00 -13.86
N GLN A 305 4.78 -10.89 -14.18
CA GLN A 305 5.47 -11.80 -15.12
C GLN A 305 5.49 -13.25 -14.64
N SER A 306 5.17 -13.51 -13.37
CA SER A 306 5.07 -14.86 -12.81
C SER A 306 3.63 -15.18 -12.42
N ASP A 307 3.22 -16.44 -12.56
CA ASP A 307 1.87 -16.93 -12.21
C ASP A 307 1.51 -16.81 -10.72
N PHE A 308 2.44 -16.33 -9.90
CA PHE A 308 2.31 -16.25 -8.45
C PHE A 308 2.51 -14.83 -7.91
N PRO A 309 1.52 -13.93 -8.11
CA PRO A 309 1.62 -12.53 -7.67
C PRO A 309 1.57 -12.37 -6.14
N PHE A 310 1.06 -13.34 -5.40
CA PHE A 310 0.82 -13.26 -3.98
C PHE A 310 1.71 -14.19 -3.17
N LYS A 311 1.84 -13.89 -1.90
CA LYS A 311 2.47 -14.69 -0.86
C LYS A 311 1.47 -14.91 0.26
N ASN A 312 1.30 -16.15 0.67
CA ASN A 312 0.61 -16.46 1.91
C ASN A 312 1.61 -16.33 3.06
N SER A 313 1.42 -15.35 3.93
CA SER A 313 2.36 -15.08 5.01
C SER A 313 2.40 -16.18 6.07
N SER A 314 1.31 -16.95 6.24
CA SER A 314 1.24 -18.05 7.21
C SER A 314 2.07 -19.28 6.79
N THR A 315 2.12 -19.59 5.49
CA THR A 315 2.83 -20.74 4.95
C THR A 315 4.11 -20.38 4.20
N THR A 316 4.34 -19.08 3.97
CA THR A 316 5.42 -18.54 3.11
C THR A 316 5.37 -19.02 1.66
N GLU A 317 4.27 -19.67 1.25
CA GLU A 317 4.09 -20.20 -0.09
C GLU A 317 3.72 -19.08 -1.08
N LYS A 318 4.16 -19.28 -2.31
CA LYS A 318 3.78 -18.41 -3.44
C LYS A 318 2.42 -18.83 -3.94
N CYS A 319 1.51 -17.88 -4.09
CA CYS A 319 0.11 -18.13 -4.41
C CYS A 319 -0.30 -17.41 -5.70
N GLY A 320 -1.08 -18.08 -6.51
CA GLY A 320 -1.69 -17.56 -7.72
C GLY A 320 -3.03 -16.85 -7.43
N VAL A 321 -3.53 -16.15 -8.44
CA VAL A 321 -4.84 -15.50 -8.39
C VAL A 321 -5.96 -16.53 -8.17
N LEU A 322 -5.77 -17.77 -8.62
CA LEU A 322 -6.74 -18.87 -8.48
C LEU A 322 -7.12 -19.18 -7.03
N GLU A 323 -6.24 -18.93 -6.06
CA GLU A 323 -6.56 -19.17 -4.64
C GLU A 323 -7.59 -18.21 -4.07
N LEU A 324 -7.79 -17.08 -4.72
CA LEU A 324 -8.79 -16.06 -4.36
C LEU A 324 -10.09 -16.21 -5.16
N LYS A 325 -10.17 -17.20 -6.07
CA LYS A 325 -11.33 -17.43 -6.93
C LYS A 325 -12.60 -17.66 -6.11
N ASN A 326 -13.71 -17.03 -6.52
CA ASN A 326 -15.01 -17.14 -5.89
C ASN A 326 -15.03 -16.85 -4.38
N LYS A 327 -14.11 -16.00 -3.91
CA LYS A 327 -14.08 -15.53 -2.52
C LYS A 327 -14.26 -14.02 -2.47
N VAL A 328 -14.83 -13.54 -1.38
CA VAL A 328 -14.80 -12.11 -1.07
C VAL A 328 -13.35 -11.74 -0.76
N VAL A 329 -12.80 -10.76 -1.47
CA VAL A 329 -11.43 -10.30 -1.28
C VAL A 329 -11.44 -8.92 -0.65
N VAL A 330 -10.83 -8.81 0.52
CA VAL A 330 -10.65 -7.54 1.23
C VAL A 330 -9.24 -7.04 0.95
N LEU A 331 -9.11 -5.98 0.17
CA LEU A 331 -7.84 -5.35 -0.14
C LEU A 331 -7.49 -4.37 0.98
N LEU A 332 -6.55 -4.73 1.85
CA LEU A 332 -5.98 -3.80 2.84
C LEU A 332 -4.92 -2.95 2.15
N ILE A 333 -5.26 -1.72 1.85
CA ILE A 333 -4.36 -0.76 1.20
C ILE A 333 -3.81 0.18 2.27
N SER A 334 -2.49 0.26 2.37
CA SER A 334 -1.83 1.07 3.40
C SER A 334 -0.41 1.44 2.97
N LYS A 335 0.27 2.27 3.77
CA LYS A 335 1.72 2.43 3.65
C LYS A 335 2.45 1.14 4.05
N PRO A 336 3.74 1.00 3.67
CA PRO A 336 4.57 -0.14 4.09
C PRO A 336 4.72 -0.30 5.60
N GLU A 337 4.62 0.79 6.39
CA GLU A 337 4.64 0.77 7.85
C GLU A 337 3.34 0.25 8.47
N LEU A 338 2.26 0.12 7.67
CA LEU A 338 0.92 -0.23 8.15
C LEU A 338 0.36 0.78 9.16
N ILE A 339 -0.14 0.26 10.26
CA ILE A 339 -0.70 0.98 11.41
C ILE A 339 0.13 0.64 12.65
N PRO A 340 -0.01 1.38 13.75
CA PRO A 340 0.66 1.04 15.01
C PRO A 340 0.46 -0.42 15.39
N VAL A 341 1.50 -1.06 15.94
CA VAL A 341 1.53 -2.51 16.19
C VAL A 341 0.38 -2.95 17.09
N ASP A 342 0.02 -2.15 18.08
CA ASP A 342 -1.09 -2.45 19.00
C ASP A 342 -2.43 -2.49 18.24
N GLU A 343 -2.67 -1.51 17.37
CA GLU A 343 -3.85 -1.49 16.50
C GLU A 343 -3.84 -2.67 15.53
N LEU A 344 -2.69 -2.99 14.95
CA LEU A 344 -2.53 -4.09 14.03
C LEU A 344 -2.90 -5.44 14.67
N LEU A 345 -2.48 -5.67 15.91
CA LEU A 345 -2.84 -6.88 16.65
C LEU A 345 -4.36 -7.01 16.86
N PHE A 346 -5.04 -5.91 17.15
CA PHE A 346 -6.50 -5.93 17.25
C PHE A 346 -7.17 -6.18 15.91
N LEU A 347 -6.67 -5.58 14.82
CA LEU A 347 -7.20 -5.82 13.49
C LEU A 347 -7.03 -7.30 13.09
N VAL A 348 -5.88 -7.88 13.38
CA VAL A 348 -5.62 -9.31 13.19
C VAL A 348 -6.63 -10.14 14.02
N GLN A 349 -6.85 -9.78 15.28
CA GLN A 349 -7.82 -10.49 16.13
C GLN A 349 -9.26 -10.37 15.59
N GLN A 350 -9.66 -9.21 15.06
CA GLN A 350 -10.99 -8.99 14.49
C GLN A 350 -11.19 -9.71 13.15
N THR A 351 -10.12 -9.99 12.44
CA THR A 351 -10.16 -10.67 11.13
C THR A 351 -9.82 -12.16 11.21
N SER A 352 -9.35 -12.65 12.35
CA SER A 352 -9.06 -14.07 12.57
C SER A 352 -10.35 -14.85 12.77
N ASP A 353 -10.44 -15.99 12.11
CA ASP A 353 -11.53 -16.93 12.30
C ASP A 353 -11.49 -17.48 13.74
N HIS A 354 -12.54 -17.27 14.50
CA HIS A 354 -12.63 -17.80 15.85
C HIS A 354 -12.71 -19.33 15.82
N PRO A 355 -11.99 -20.04 16.71
CA PRO A 355 -11.90 -21.52 16.72
C PRO A 355 -13.22 -22.25 17.03
N LYS A 356 -14.35 -21.57 17.08
CA LYS A 356 -15.69 -22.14 17.35
C LYS A 356 -16.58 -22.19 16.12
N GLY A 357 -16.05 -22.63 14.96
CA GLY A 357 -16.86 -23.06 13.84
C GLY A 357 -17.80 -21.98 13.28
N ASN A 358 -17.27 -20.81 13.00
CA ASN A 358 -18.04 -19.79 12.29
C ASN A 358 -18.30 -20.23 10.85
N LYS A 359 -19.57 -20.11 10.41
CA LYS A 359 -20.04 -20.43 9.04
C LYS A 359 -19.30 -19.68 7.91
N PHE A 360 -18.37 -18.78 8.25
CA PHE A 360 -17.68 -17.86 7.33
C PHE A 360 -16.21 -18.23 7.11
N GLU A 361 -15.73 -19.32 7.74
CA GLU A 361 -14.35 -19.76 7.59
C GLU A 361 -14.04 -20.08 6.12
N GLY A 362 -13.05 -19.40 5.55
CA GLY A 362 -12.65 -19.56 4.16
C GLY A 362 -13.49 -18.80 3.13
N SER A 363 -14.55 -18.10 3.53
CA SER A 363 -15.45 -17.36 2.60
C SER A 363 -14.86 -16.03 2.14
N TYR A 364 -13.87 -15.48 2.87
CA TYR A 364 -13.15 -14.28 2.48
C TYR A 364 -11.66 -14.40 2.70
N LYS A 365 -10.90 -13.56 2.02
CA LYS A 365 -9.45 -13.45 2.17
C LYS A 365 -9.04 -11.99 2.23
N ILE A 366 -8.05 -11.69 3.06
CA ILE A 366 -7.44 -10.36 3.13
C ILE A 366 -6.14 -10.38 2.34
N LEU A 367 -5.99 -9.41 1.43
CA LEU A 367 -4.79 -9.20 0.64
C LEU A 367 -4.22 -7.82 0.98
N TRP A 368 -3.03 -7.80 1.54
CA TRP A 368 -2.32 -6.56 1.82
C TRP A 368 -1.64 -6.00 0.57
N VAL A 369 -1.95 -4.75 0.26
CA VAL A 369 -1.47 -3.97 -0.88
C VAL A 369 -0.74 -2.73 -0.36
N PRO A 370 0.55 -2.80 -0.06
CA PRO A 370 1.29 -1.65 0.43
C PRO A 370 1.63 -0.69 -0.72
N ILE A 371 1.36 0.60 -0.51
CA ILE A 371 1.64 1.69 -1.45
C ILE A 371 2.40 2.77 -0.67
N PRO A 372 3.64 3.13 -1.06
CA PRO A 372 4.40 4.19 -0.39
C PRO A 372 3.78 5.56 -0.65
N SER A 373 3.98 6.51 0.26
CA SER A 373 3.49 7.89 0.12
C SER A 373 4.14 8.60 -1.09
N TRP A 374 5.40 8.30 -1.36
CA TRP A 374 6.16 8.76 -2.51
C TRP A 374 6.10 7.69 -3.60
N HIS A 375 6.17 8.08 -4.85
CA HIS A 375 6.05 7.16 -5.98
C HIS A 375 7.14 6.07 -6.03
N GLU A 376 8.25 6.26 -5.31
CA GLU A 376 9.39 5.33 -5.30
C GLU A 376 9.55 4.64 -3.94
N TRP A 377 9.85 3.34 -3.99
CA TRP A 377 10.14 2.53 -2.82
C TRP A 377 11.56 2.79 -2.33
N ASN A 378 11.69 3.26 -1.10
CA ASN A 378 13.01 3.37 -0.45
C ASN A 378 13.39 2.07 0.30
N LEU A 379 14.60 2.02 0.83
CA LEU A 379 15.10 0.84 1.55
C LEU A 379 14.30 0.56 2.84
N ALA A 380 13.91 1.61 3.56
CA ALA A 380 13.12 1.47 4.79
C ALA A 380 11.73 0.88 4.50
N ASP A 381 11.08 1.32 3.42
CA ASP A 381 9.80 0.76 2.97
C ASP A 381 9.90 -0.73 2.67
N LYS A 382 10.98 -1.16 1.98
CA LYS A 382 11.23 -2.58 1.67
C LYS A 382 11.43 -3.41 2.93
N ILE A 383 12.21 -2.92 3.90
CA ILE A 383 12.46 -3.58 5.18
C ILE A 383 11.15 -3.72 5.97
N ASN A 384 10.36 -2.65 6.08
CA ASN A 384 9.07 -2.67 6.76
C ASN A 384 8.12 -3.67 6.10
N PHE A 385 8.04 -3.64 4.77
CA PHE A 385 7.23 -4.60 4.03
C PHE A 385 7.64 -6.05 4.32
N GLU A 386 8.92 -6.38 4.23
CA GLU A 386 9.43 -7.73 4.51
C GLU A 386 9.13 -8.17 5.95
N PHE A 387 9.29 -7.27 6.90
CA PHE A 387 9.00 -7.55 8.30
C PHE A 387 7.53 -7.93 8.51
N PHE A 388 6.59 -7.15 7.99
CA PHE A 388 5.16 -7.40 8.18
C PHE A 388 4.64 -8.52 7.30
N SER A 389 5.06 -8.62 6.03
CA SER A 389 4.62 -9.66 5.10
C SER A 389 4.98 -11.07 5.54
N ASN A 390 5.94 -11.25 6.46
CA ASN A 390 6.32 -12.54 7.03
C ASN A 390 5.62 -12.88 8.35
N ARG A 391 4.85 -11.96 8.94
CA ARG A 391 4.26 -12.10 10.29
C ARG A 391 2.75 -11.99 10.32
N LEU A 392 2.16 -11.35 9.34
CA LEU A 392 0.70 -11.18 9.26
C LEU A 392 0.03 -12.48 8.78
N PRO A 393 -1.17 -12.81 9.27
CA PRO A 393 -1.89 -14.02 8.84
C PRO A 393 -2.60 -13.86 7.49
N TRP A 394 -2.29 -12.80 6.74
CA TRP A 394 -2.97 -12.43 5.50
C TRP A 394 -2.12 -12.75 4.27
N PHE A 395 -2.76 -12.65 3.10
CA PHE A 395 -2.02 -12.62 1.85
C PHE A 395 -1.37 -11.24 1.67
N SER A 396 -0.23 -11.20 1.00
CA SER A 396 0.42 -9.96 0.59
C SER A 396 0.88 -10.04 -0.87
N ILE A 397 0.99 -8.90 -1.52
CA ILE A 397 1.63 -8.82 -2.84
C ILE A 397 3.11 -9.21 -2.66
N ARG A 398 3.64 -10.01 -3.57
CA ARG A 398 5.00 -10.53 -3.46
C ARG A 398 6.09 -9.49 -3.73
N ARG A 399 5.86 -8.61 -4.73
CA ARG A 399 6.76 -7.52 -5.13
C ARG A 399 5.97 -6.23 -5.28
N PRO A 400 5.60 -5.56 -4.20
CA PRO A 400 4.74 -4.37 -4.29
C PRO A 400 5.41 -3.19 -5.00
N TRP A 401 6.75 -3.15 -5.07
CA TRP A 401 7.49 -2.14 -5.84
C TRP A 401 7.38 -2.30 -7.35
N SER A 402 6.90 -3.45 -7.85
CA SER A 402 6.61 -3.69 -9.27
C SER A 402 5.13 -3.47 -9.63
N LEU A 403 4.32 -2.93 -8.71
CA LEU A 403 2.94 -2.60 -8.99
C LEU A 403 2.86 -1.47 -10.03
N ASN A 404 2.01 -1.66 -11.03
CA ASN A 404 1.85 -0.69 -12.11
C ASN A 404 1.42 0.69 -11.57
N SER A 405 2.10 1.76 -12.01
CA SER A 405 1.83 3.15 -11.60
C SER A 405 0.39 3.57 -11.87
N THR A 406 -0.19 3.07 -12.96
CA THR A 406 -1.60 3.35 -13.33
C THR A 406 -2.57 2.72 -12.33
N VAL A 407 -2.28 1.49 -11.84
CA VAL A 407 -3.07 0.86 -10.77
C VAL A 407 -2.98 1.67 -9.48
N VAL A 408 -1.78 2.15 -9.12
CA VAL A 408 -1.60 3.02 -7.95
C VAL A 408 -2.39 4.31 -8.10
N SER A 409 -2.34 4.94 -9.28
CA SER A 409 -3.09 6.16 -9.58
C SER A 409 -4.60 5.93 -9.51
N TYR A 410 -5.07 4.81 -10.06
CA TYR A 410 -6.47 4.38 -9.98
C TYR A 410 -6.93 4.21 -8.51
N ILE A 411 -6.15 3.50 -7.70
CA ILE A 411 -6.43 3.30 -6.27
C ILE A 411 -6.52 4.64 -5.53
N ARG A 412 -5.60 5.57 -5.81
CA ARG A 412 -5.61 6.89 -5.18
C ARG A 412 -6.80 7.74 -5.59
N GLN A 413 -7.18 7.72 -6.86
CA GLN A 413 -8.24 8.58 -7.41
C GLN A 413 -9.64 7.98 -7.19
N GLU A 414 -9.86 6.74 -7.60
CA GLU A 414 -11.19 6.12 -7.59
C GLU A 414 -11.56 5.52 -6.22
N TRP A 415 -10.57 5.05 -5.46
CA TRP A 415 -10.80 4.51 -4.12
C TRP A 415 -10.44 5.48 -2.99
N ASN A 416 -10.10 6.74 -3.33
CA ASN A 416 -9.78 7.82 -2.38
C ASN A 416 -8.70 7.45 -1.35
N PHE A 417 -7.66 6.73 -1.78
CA PHE A 417 -6.56 6.39 -0.89
C PHE A 417 -5.63 7.59 -0.67
N ASN A 418 -5.68 8.17 0.53
CA ASN A 418 -4.91 9.34 0.97
C ASN A 418 -3.88 8.98 2.05
N ASP A 419 -3.14 7.89 1.85
CA ASP A 419 -2.14 7.36 2.78
C ASP A 419 -2.68 6.81 4.11
N ASP A 420 -3.94 7.06 4.46
CA ASP A 420 -4.61 6.39 5.58
C ASP A 420 -5.05 4.98 5.16
N PRO A 421 -4.87 3.98 6.02
CA PRO A 421 -5.25 2.61 5.70
C PRO A 421 -6.74 2.48 5.38
N ILE A 422 -7.06 1.84 4.25
CA ILE A 422 -8.42 1.53 3.82
C ILE A 422 -8.58 0.03 3.54
N MET A 423 -9.80 -0.47 3.64
CA MET A 423 -10.15 -1.84 3.27
C MET A 423 -11.21 -1.83 2.17
N VAL A 424 -10.77 -1.98 0.92
CA VAL A 424 -11.68 -2.10 -0.24
C VAL A 424 -12.15 -3.53 -0.38
N VAL A 425 -13.45 -3.72 -0.53
CA VAL A 425 -14.06 -5.05 -0.60
C VAL A 425 -14.51 -5.37 -2.01
N LEU A 426 -13.94 -6.44 -2.55
CA LEU A 426 -14.36 -7.05 -3.81
C LEU A 426 -15.23 -8.28 -3.50
N ASN A 427 -16.39 -8.38 -4.13
CA ASN A 427 -17.20 -9.58 -4.03
C ASN A 427 -16.62 -10.74 -4.85
N GLU A 428 -17.29 -11.87 -4.84
CA GLU A 428 -16.91 -13.08 -5.57
C GLU A 428 -16.77 -12.87 -7.08
N ASN A 429 -17.44 -11.85 -7.62
CA ASN A 429 -17.40 -11.47 -9.03
C ASN A 429 -16.40 -10.32 -9.32
N GLY A 430 -15.61 -9.90 -8.35
CA GLY A 430 -14.64 -8.82 -8.52
C GLY A 430 -15.19 -7.39 -8.46
N MET A 431 -16.50 -7.22 -8.20
CA MET A 431 -17.11 -5.89 -8.09
C MET A 431 -16.83 -5.27 -6.72
N VAL A 432 -16.55 -3.97 -6.69
CA VAL A 432 -16.37 -3.22 -5.45
C VAL A 432 -17.73 -3.08 -4.75
N THR A 433 -17.84 -3.60 -3.54
CA THR A 433 -19.08 -3.54 -2.73
C THR A 433 -18.95 -2.60 -1.54
N ASN A 434 -17.73 -2.24 -1.17
CA ASN A 434 -17.42 -1.23 -0.17
C ASN A 434 -16.03 -0.64 -0.45
N LEU A 435 -15.93 0.68 -0.47
CA LEU A 435 -14.66 1.37 -0.69
C LEU A 435 -13.78 1.43 0.56
N ASN A 436 -14.37 1.32 1.75
CA ASN A 436 -13.63 1.27 3.00
C ASN A 436 -14.42 0.57 4.11
N ALA A 437 -14.24 -0.73 4.24
CA ALA A 437 -14.84 -1.54 5.29
C ALA A 437 -14.05 -1.52 6.62
N MET A 438 -13.01 -0.68 6.75
CA MET A 438 -12.13 -0.66 7.92
C MET A 438 -12.91 -0.50 9.23
N ASP A 439 -13.73 0.55 9.34
CA ASP A 439 -14.48 0.84 10.55
C ASP A 439 -15.54 -0.24 10.84
N MET A 440 -16.16 -0.77 9.79
CA MET A 440 -17.11 -1.87 9.86
C MET A 440 -16.48 -3.15 10.44
N ILE A 441 -15.26 -3.50 10.00
CA ILE A 441 -14.53 -4.67 10.51
C ILE A 441 -14.13 -4.45 11.97
N TRP A 442 -13.68 -3.26 12.34
CA TRP A 442 -13.36 -2.92 13.73
C TRP A 442 -14.53 -3.04 14.68
N ILE A 443 -15.74 -2.69 14.22
CA ILE A 443 -16.94 -2.66 15.05
C ILE A 443 -17.57 -4.04 15.16
N TRP A 444 -17.76 -4.74 14.05
CA TRP A 444 -18.52 -5.99 13.99
C TRP A 444 -17.68 -7.24 13.73
N GLY A 445 -16.42 -7.08 13.34
CA GLY A 445 -15.55 -8.21 13.02
C GLY A 445 -16.17 -9.12 11.95
N PRO A 446 -16.06 -10.46 12.10
CA PRO A 446 -16.61 -11.43 11.14
C PRO A 446 -18.12 -11.36 10.92
N LYS A 447 -18.90 -10.80 11.87
CA LYS A 447 -20.36 -10.59 11.72
C LYS A 447 -20.69 -9.63 10.58
N ALA A 448 -19.72 -8.82 10.17
CA ALA A 448 -19.85 -7.87 9.06
C ALA A 448 -19.78 -8.53 7.68
N PHE A 449 -19.43 -9.81 7.57
CA PHE A 449 -19.40 -10.52 6.28
C PHE A 449 -20.74 -10.38 5.53
N PRO A 450 -20.78 -10.12 4.21
CA PRO A 450 -19.67 -10.00 3.24
C PRO A 450 -19.00 -8.62 3.14
N PHE A 451 -19.06 -7.78 4.16
CA PHE A 451 -18.42 -6.47 4.30
C PHE A 451 -18.91 -5.41 3.29
N SER A 452 -20.08 -5.59 2.72
CA SER A 452 -20.69 -4.68 1.76
C SER A 452 -21.41 -3.50 2.44
N ASN A 453 -21.61 -2.40 1.71
CA ASN A 453 -22.37 -1.24 2.19
C ASN A 453 -23.83 -1.61 2.55
N SER A 454 -24.44 -2.58 1.82
CA SER A 454 -25.76 -3.09 2.15
C SER A 454 -25.78 -3.83 3.48
N ARG A 455 -24.77 -4.65 3.74
CA ARG A 455 -24.62 -5.37 5.02
C ARG A 455 -24.41 -4.40 6.18
N GLU A 456 -23.66 -3.34 5.97
CA GLU A 456 -23.47 -2.29 6.95
C GLU A 456 -24.82 -1.67 7.37
N LYS A 457 -25.67 -1.31 6.39
CA LYS A 457 -27.02 -0.79 6.65
C LYS A 457 -27.86 -1.78 7.45
N GLU A 458 -27.87 -3.05 7.06
CA GLU A 458 -28.58 -4.10 7.80
C GLU A 458 -28.10 -4.20 9.27
N LEU A 459 -26.79 -4.16 9.49
CA LEU A 459 -26.23 -4.19 10.84
C LEU A 459 -26.62 -2.96 11.66
N TRP A 460 -26.75 -1.80 11.02
CA TRP A 460 -27.24 -0.59 11.66
C TRP A 460 -28.75 -0.68 11.97
N GLU A 461 -29.56 -1.25 11.10
CA GLU A 461 -31.00 -1.43 11.27
C GLU A 461 -31.34 -2.51 12.32
N GLN A 462 -30.55 -3.57 12.41
CA GLN A 462 -30.72 -4.67 13.37
C GLN A 462 -30.38 -4.29 14.82
N LYS A 463 -29.99 -3.02 15.10
CA LYS A 463 -29.60 -2.57 16.43
C LYS A 463 -30.77 -2.53 17.39
N ASN A 464 -30.88 -3.56 18.17
CA ASN A 464 -31.80 -3.61 19.29
C ASN A 464 -31.18 -3.22 20.65
N CYS A 465 -29.84 -3.01 20.69
CA CYS A 465 -29.12 -2.70 21.94
C CYS A 465 -27.89 -1.83 21.70
N MET A 466 -27.79 -0.68 22.40
CA MET A 466 -26.63 0.20 22.31
C MET A 466 -25.40 -0.38 23.00
N LEU A 467 -25.59 -1.09 24.11
CA LEU A 467 -24.48 -1.72 24.84
C LEU A 467 -23.83 -2.84 24.04
N ASP A 468 -24.61 -3.56 23.22
CA ASP A 468 -24.05 -4.57 22.30
C ASP A 468 -23.00 -3.97 21.38
N LEU A 469 -23.27 -2.81 20.80
CA LEU A 469 -22.32 -2.12 19.94
C LEU A 469 -21.05 -1.69 20.67
N ILE A 470 -21.16 -1.27 21.93
CA ILE A 470 -20.08 -0.69 22.71
C ILE A 470 -19.17 -1.76 23.30
N ILE A 471 -19.70 -2.84 23.87
CA ILE A 471 -18.93 -3.80 24.68
C ILE A 471 -18.95 -5.26 24.19
N ASN A 472 -19.80 -5.61 23.23
CA ASN A 472 -19.84 -6.99 22.74
C ASN A 472 -18.53 -7.36 22.03
N GLY A 473 -18.01 -8.56 22.30
CA GLY A 473 -16.75 -9.05 21.72
C GLY A 473 -15.46 -8.50 22.37
N ILE A 474 -15.56 -7.57 23.35
CA ILE A 474 -14.39 -7.05 24.07
C ILE A 474 -13.88 -8.07 25.10
N SER A 475 -14.80 -8.69 25.82
CA SER A 475 -14.47 -9.76 26.75
C SER A 475 -15.56 -10.83 26.76
N PRO A 476 -15.23 -12.11 27.08
CA PRO A 476 -16.24 -13.17 27.18
C PRO A 476 -17.34 -12.84 28.19
N SER A 477 -16.97 -12.18 29.30
CA SER A 477 -17.92 -11.79 30.33
C SER A 477 -18.90 -10.71 29.85
N SER A 478 -18.40 -9.66 29.20
CA SER A 478 -19.25 -8.58 28.68
C SER A 478 -20.20 -9.07 27.59
N THR A 479 -19.73 -9.94 26.72
CA THR A 479 -20.58 -10.56 25.68
C THR A 479 -21.73 -11.37 26.31
N LYS A 480 -21.42 -12.19 27.30
CA LYS A 480 -22.42 -12.99 28.00
C LYS A 480 -23.47 -12.11 28.72
N TRP A 481 -23.05 -11.02 29.35
CA TRP A 481 -24.00 -10.12 30.03
C TRP A 481 -24.97 -9.43 29.06
N VAL A 482 -24.47 -9.07 27.88
CA VAL A 482 -25.32 -8.49 26.83
C VAL A 482 -26.32 -9.52 26.32
N GLU A 483 -25.87 -10.75 26.01
CA GLU A 483 -26.70 -11.84 25.53
C GLU A 483 -27.77 -12.26 26.56
N GLU A 484 -27.42 -12.26 27.85
CA GLU A 484 -28.35 -12.55 28.94
C GLU A 484 -29.29 -11.37 29.30
N GLY A 485 -29.16 -10.21 28.62
CA GLY A 485 -29.99 -9.05 28.85
C GLY A 485 -29.84 -8.42 30.24
N LYS A 486 -28.67 -8.58 30.88
CA LYS A 486 -28.38 -8.06 32.21
C LYS A 486 -28.32 -6.52 32.26
N ASN A 487 -28.54 -5.94 33.43
CA ASN A 487 -28.20 -4.55 33.66
C ASN A 487 -26.70 -4.40 33.77
N ILE A 488 -26.13 -3.46 33.07
CA ILE A 488 -24.68 -3.25 32.96
C ILE A 488 -24.37 -1.79 33.23
N CYS A 489 -23.36 -1.58 34.07
CA CYS A 489 -22.74 -0.27 34.30
C CYS A 489 -21.30 -0.30 33.78
N ILE A 490 -21.00 0.56 32.83
CA ILE A 490 -19.65 0.78 32.28
C ILE A 490 -19.17 2.11 32.82
N TYR A 491 -17.96 2.18 33.38
CA TYR A 491 -17.45 3.43 33.89
C TYR A 491 -15.95 3.60 33.64
N GLY A 492 -15.51 4.86 33.61
CA GLY A 492 -14.12 5.25 33.44
C GLY A 492 -13.73 6.35 34.44
N SER A 493 -12.54 6.22 35.01
CA SER A 493 -11.90 7.19 35.91
C SER A 493 -10.40 6.95 35.98
N ALA A 494 -9.62 8.01 36.19
CA ALA A 494 -8.19 7.93 36.49
C ALA A 494 -7.91 8.08 38.03
N ASN A 495 -8.94 8.13 38.86
CA ASN A 495 -8.82 8.37 40.29
C ASN A 495 -9.25 7.12 41.09
N ILE A 496 -8.32 6.44 41.72
CA ILE A 496 -8.57 5.20 42.50
C ILE A 496 -9.47 5.45 43.73
N HIS A 497 -9.39 6.61 44.37
CA HIS A 497 -10.25 6.92 45.52
C HIS A 497 -11.70 7.02 45.07
N TRP A 498 -11.97 7.75 44.00
CA TRP A 498 -13.30 7.83 43.41
C TRP A 498 -13.82 6.45 42.99
N ILE A 499 -12.97 5.60 42.42
CA ILE A 499 -13.33 4.23 42.00
C ILE A 499 -13.79 3.39 43.18
N ARG A 500 -13.10 3.48 44.34
CA ARG A 500 -13.48 2.78 45.57
C ARG A 500 -14.81 3.28 46.10
N GLU A 501 -14.99 4.60 46.19
CA GLU A 501 -16.25 5.25 46.65
C GLU A 501 -17.41 4.85 45.71
N PHE A 502 -17.23 4.98 44.41
CA PHE A 502 -18.23 4.58 43.42
C PHE A 502 -18.65 3.12 43.58
N ASN A 503 -17.70 2.21 43.69
CA ASN A 503 -18.02 0.78 43.85
C ASN A 503 -18.64 0.45 45.23
N ALA A 504 -18.30 1.19 46.26
CA ALA A 504 -18.99 1.08 47.56
C ALA A 504 -20.47 1.48 47.43
N LEU A 505 -20.78 2.51 46.64
CA LEU A 505 -22.16 2.90 46.36
C LEU A 505 -22.88 1.87 45.46
N ILE A 506 -22.23 1.35 44.45
CA ILE A 506 -22.76 0.26 43.63
C ILE A 506 -23.10 -0.99 44.49
N LYS A 507 -22.28 -1.31 45.46
CA LYS A 507 -22.60 -2.39 46.43
C LYS A 507 -23.90 -2.13 47.20
N LYS A 508 -24.20 -0.87 47.54
CA LYS A 508 -25.49 -0.49 48.17
C LYS A 508 -26.65 -0.73 47.20
N ILE A 509 -26.49 -0.38 45.91
CA ILE A 509 -27.50 -0.64 44.88
C ILE A 509 -27.76 -2.14 44.75
N LYS A 510 -26.73 -2.96 44.71
CA LYS A 510 -26.83 -4.43 44.68
C LYS A 510 -27.49 -4.96 45.95
N GLY A 511 -27.15 -4.39 47.13
CA GLY A 511 -27.78 -4.71 48.42
C GLY A 511 -29.28 -4.39 48.50
N ALA A 512 -29.74 -3.43 47.68
CA ALA A 512 -31.16 -3.11 47.54
C ALA A 512 -31.92 -4.07 46.57
N GLY A 513 -31.27 -5.16 46.12
CA GLY A 513 -31.85 -6.20 45.29
C GLY A 513 -31.71 -5.97 43.75
N VAL A 514 -31.04 -4.91 43.34
CA VAL A 514 -30.80 -4.62 41.92
C VAL A 514 -29.62 -5.46 41.40
N GLN A 515 -29.88 -6.32 40.43
CA GLN A 515 -28.82 -7.06 39.74
C GLN A 515 -28.14 -6.13 38.75
N LEU A 516 -26.85 -5.86 38.93
CA LEU A 516 -26.05 -4.94 38.11
C LEU A 516 -24.62 -5.50 37.92
N GLU A 517 -24.25 -5.71 36.71
CA GLU A 517 -22.86 -6.03 36.33
C GLU A 517 -22.07 -4.74 36.12
N VAL A 518 -20.81 -4.73 36.54
CA VAL A 518 -20.02 -3.48 36.54
C VAL A 518 -18.69 -3.74 35.83
N LEU A 519 -18.38 -2.88 34.85
CA LEU A 519 -17.20 -2.98 34.03
C LEU A 519 -16.39 -1.68 34.09
N TYR A 520 -15.15 -1.77 34.54
CA TYR A 520 -14.19 -0.69 34.45
C TYR A 520 -13.45 -0.73 33.08
N VAL A 521 -13.45 0.40 32.38
CA VAL A 521 -12.88 0.50 31.02
C VAL A 521 -11.77 1.56 30.92
N GLY A 522 -11.23 2.03 32.05
CA GLY A 522 -10.09 2.96 32.07
C GLY A 522 -10.38 4.32 31.45
N CYS A 523 -9.33 4.89 30.89
CA CYS A 523 -9.32 6.18 30.19
C CYS A 523 -8.82 6.01 28.74
N LYS A 524 -9.09 7.00 27.91
CA LYS A 524 -8.47 7.12 26.59
C LYS A 524 -6.95 7.26 26.77
N ASN A 525 -6.16 6.58 25.93
CA ASN A 525 -4.70 6.54 26.02
C ASN A 525 -4.22 6.08 27.42
N PRO A 526 -4.49 4.80 27.77
CA PRO A 526 -4.13 4.29 29.10
C PRO A 526 -2.61 4.31 29.29
N ASP A 527 -2.19 4.89 30.40
CA ASP A 527 -0.81 4.99 30.87
C ASP A 527 -0.51 3.99 32.01
N GLU A 528 0.67 4.07 32.59
CA GLU A 528 1.07 3.25 33.73
C GLU A 528 0.17 3.46 34.96
N ASN A 529 -0.44 4.63 35.11
CA ASN A 529 -1.40 4.89 36.17
C ASN A 529 -2.67 4.04 36.00
N VAL A 530 -3.22 3.98 34.79
CA VAL A 530 -4.38 3.14 34.48
C VAL A 530 -4.05 1.66 34.70
N LYS A 531 -2.85 1.22 34.38
CA LYS A 531 -2.39 -0.14 34.65
C LYS A 531 -2.36 -0.44 36.14
N THR A 532 -1.79 0.46 36.94
CA THR A 532 -1.76 0.36 38.41
C THR A 532 -3.17 0.31 38.98
N ILE A 533 -4.11 1.10 38.45
CA ILE A 533 -5.53 1.09 38.85
C ILE A 533 -6.17 -0.27 38.53
N ILE A 534 -5.93 -0.84 37.33
CA ILE A 534 -6.44 -2.16 36.94
C ILE A 534 -5.93 -3.23 37.91
N ASP A 535 -4.62 -3.23 38.20
CA ASP A 535 -4.00 -4.18 39.11
C ASP A 535 -4.61 -4.07 40.54
N THR A 536 -4.89 -2.83 40.98
CA THR A 536 -5.53 -2.58 42.29
C THR A 536 -6.97 -3.08 42.31
N ILE A 537 -7.74 -2.83 41.23
CA ILE A 537 -9.13 -3.30 41.11
C ILE A 537 -9.18 -4.83 41.18
N ASP A 538 -8.26 -5.51 40.49
CA ASP A 538 -8.20 -6.97 40.46
C ASP A 538 -7.75 -7.56 41.81
N GLN A 539 -6.75 -6.96 42.47
CA GLN A 539 -6.29 -7.38 43.81
C GLN A 539 -7.36 -7.20 44.86
N GLU A 540 -8.03 -6.05 44.89
CA GLU A 540 -9.08 -5.74 45.85
C GLU A 540 -10.44 -6.35 45.48
N LYS A 541 -10.57 -6.97 44.28
CA LYS A 541 -11.82 -7.54 43.75
C LYS A 541 -12.98 -6.57 43.77
N ILE A 542 -12.72 -5.33 43.38
CA ILE A 542 -13.67 -4.23 43.44
C ILE A 542 -14.81 -4.44 42.43
N CYS A 543 -14.47 -4.70 41.17
CA CYS A 543 -15.38 -4.95 40.06
C CYS A 543 -14.66 -5.74 38.95
N THR A 544 -15.33 -6.02 37.84
CA THR A 544 -14.70 -6.57 36.65
C THR A 544 -13.93 -5.46 35.92
N SER A 545 -12.66 -5.68 35.62
CA SER A 545 -11.82 -4.78 34.84
C SER A 545 -11.48 -5.36 33.46
N LEU A 546 -11.14 -4.51 32.51
CA LEU A 546 -10.52 -4.90 31.26
C LEU A 546 -8.99 -4.87 31.42
N THR A 547 -8.28 -5.80 30.79
CA THR A 547 -6.83 -5.71 30.66
C THR A 547 -6.46 -4.45 29.85
N ILE A 548 -5.26 -3.91 30.03
CA ILE A 548 -4.82 -2.66 29.39
C ILE A 548 -5.01 -2.67 27.86
N HIS A 549 -4.69 -3.79 27.20
CA HIS A 549 -4.92 -3.95 25.76
C HIS A 549 -6.41 -3.90 25.39
N LYS A 550 -7.28 -4.51 26.19
CA LYS A 550 -8.73 -4.43 25.96
C LYS A 550 -9.30 -3.05 26.24
N VAL A 551 -8.70 -2.30 27.15
CA VAL A 551 -9.01 -0.87 27.36
C VAL A 551 -8.68 -0.07 26.11
N GLN A 552 -7.48 -0.25 25.54
CA GLN A 552 -7.08 0.38 24.28
C GLN A 552 -8.07 0.04 23.16
N PHE A 553 -8.40 -1.25 23.00
CA PHE A 553 -9.35 -1.71 21.99
C PHE A 553 -10.75 -1.10 22.18
N PHE A 554 -11.23 -1.03 23.42
CA PHE A 554 -12.51 -0.38 23.74
C PHE A 554 -12.56 1.07 23.24
N TRP A 555 -11.52 1.86 23.52
CA TRP A 555 -11.47 3.27 23.15
C TRP A 555 -11.30 3.45 21.62
N LEU A 556 -10.47 2.66 20.97
CA LEU A 556 -10.33 2.65 19.51
C LEU A 556 -11.67 2.33 18.83
N ARG A 557 -12.39 1.31 19.34
CA ARG A 557 -13.70 0.95 18.82
C ARG A 557 -14.71 2.09 18.96
N LEU A 558 -14.74 2.78 20.09
CA LEU A 558 -15.59 3.95 20.29
C LEU A 558 -15.30 5.07 19.29
N GLU A 559 -14.03 5.34 19.00
CA GLU A 559 -13.62 6.33 18.01
C GLU A 559 -14.08 5.94 16.59
N ARG A 560 -13.97 4.67 16.26
CA ARG A 560 -14.44 4.14 14.97
C ARG A 560 -15.96 4.25 14.84
N ILE A 561 -16.71 3.93 15.88
CA ILE A 561 -18.17 4.11 15.92
C ILE A 561 -18.53 5.59 15.72
N LYS A 562 -17.83 6.50 16.42
CA LYS A 562 -18.04 7.95 16.33
C LYS A 562 -17.80 8.47 14.90
N ARG A 563 -16.68 8.04 14.29
CA ARG A 563 -16.32 8.38 12.89
C ARG A 563 -17.40 7.92 11.91
N LEU A 564 -17.85 6.68 12.06
CA LEU A 564 -18.85 6.11 11.19
C LEU A 564 -20.19 6.84 11.30
N ILE A 565 -20.62 7.22 12.51
CA ILE A 565 -21.83 8.03 12.72
C ILE A 565 -21.71 9.39 12.05
N SER A 566 -20.57 10.08 12.21
CA SER A 566 -20.34 11.39 11.59
C SER A 566 -20.37 11.32 10.06
N ALA A 567 -19.81 10.27 9.47
CA ALA A 567 -19.85 10.06 8.02
C ALA A 567 -21.28 9.86 7.48
N TYR A 568 -22.17 9.26 8.28
CA TYR A 568 -23.60 9.14 7.90
C TYR A 568 -24.37 10.46 8.03
N GLU A 569 -23.98 11.35 8.94
CA GLU A 569 -24.61 12.68 9.09
C GLU A 569 -24.36 13.58 7.88
N ASP A 570 -23.17 13.51 7.29
CA ASP A 570 -22.79 14.28 6.11
C ASP A 570 -23.51 13.84 4.83
N HIS A 571 -24.05 12.61 4.76
CA HIS A 571 -24.65 12.02 3.58
C HIS A 571 -26.20 12.06 3.53
N THR A 572 -26.87 13.04 4.13
CA THR A 572 -28.33 13.32 4.01
C THR A 572 -29.27 12.14 4.25
N ILE A 573 -28.78 11.04 4.78
CA ILE A 573 -29.61 9.91 5.22
C ILE A 573 -30.10 10.29 6.62
N SER A 574 -31.43 10.47 6.80
CA SER A 574 -32.01 10.80 8.09
C SER A 574 -31.59 9.74 9.12
N LEU A 575 -30.62 10.13 9.95
CA LEU A 575 -30.21 9.32 11.08
C LEU A 575 -31.39 9.07 12.00
N ASP A 576 -31.67 7.80 12.25
CA ASP A 576 -32.65 7.41 13.24
C ASP A 576 -32.32 8.04 14.59
N LYS A 577 -33.34 8.33 15.38
CA LYS A 577 -33.21 8.87 16.76
C LYS A 577 -32.17 8.11 17.61
N THR A 578 -31.97 6.83 17.30
CA THR A 578 -31.02 5.93 17.96
C THR A 578 -29.57 6.33 17.72
N SER A 579 -29.20 6.72 16.49
CA SER A 579 -27.83 7.11 16.14
C SER A 579 -27.46 8.46 16.76
N LYS A 580 -28.41 9.41 16.81
CA LYS A 580 -28.21 10.69 17.52
C LYS A 580 -27.98 10.48 19.01
N LYS A 581 -28.78 9.63 19.65
CA LYS A 581 -28.57 9.26 21.05
C LYS A 581 -27.22 8.60 21.30
N LEU A 582 -26.77 7.76 20.34
CA LEU A 582 -25.46 7.12 20.43
C LEU A 582 -24.31 8.14 20.30
N ALA A 583 -24.43 9.11 19.39
CA ALA A 583 -23.44 10.19 19.26
C ALA A 583 -23.34 11.02 20.53
N GLU A 584 -24.47 11.38 21.16
CA GLU A 584 -24.52 12.08 22.45
C GLU A 584 -23.90 11.25 23.59
N LEU A 585 -24.14 9.93 23.60
CA LEU A 585 -23.54 9.02 24.58
C LEU A 585 -22.03 8.94 24.42
N LEU A 586 -21.54 8.90 23.19
CA LEU A 586 -20.11 8.75 22.88
C LEU A 586 -19.33 10.06 23.05
N ASP A 587 -20.01 11.19 23.26
CA ASP A 587 -19.34 12.45 23.59
C ASP A 587 -18.90 12.47 25.06
N LEU A 588 -18.02 11.51 25.41
CA LEU A 588 -17.47 11.37 26.75
C LEU A 588 -16.39 12.43 26.98
N ASN A 589 -16.56 13.25 28.02
CA ASN A 589 -15.50 14.14 28.45
C ASN A 589 -14.41 13.30 29.15
N MET A 590 -13.36 12.98 28.41
CA MET A 590 -12.35 11.96 28.68
C MET A 590 -11.53 12.20 29.96
N ASN A 591 -11.56 13.42 30.50
CA ASN A 591 -10.76 13.82 31.65
C ASN A 591 -11.56 13.83 32.97
N LYS A 592 -12.84 13.45 32.95
CA LYS A 592 -13.71 13.40 34.11
C LYS A 592 -14.23 11.99 34.36
N ASN A 593 -14.63 11.72 35.59
CA ASN A 593 -15.33 10.49 35.97
C ASN A 593 -16.66 10.41 35.24
N TRP A 594 -17.00 9.26 34.71
CA TRP A 594 -18.25 9.04 33.99
C TRP A 594 -18.71 7.59 34.12
N ALA A 595 -20.02 7.38 33.96
CA ALA A 595 -20.60 6.05 33.85
C ALA A 595 -21.72 6.01 32.81
N ILE A 596 -21.90 4.84 32.21
CA ILE A 596 -23.00 4.51 31.30
C ILE A 596 -23.75 3.33 31.92
N ILE A 597 -25.06 3.48 32.11
CA ILE A 597 -25.91 2.44 32.65
C ILE A 597 -26.94 2.06 31.61
N GLY A 598 -27.13 0.76 31.37
CA GLY A 598 -28.11 0.26 30.43
C GLY A 598 -28.43 -1.21 30.66
N GLN A 599 -29.37 -1.74 29.88
CA GLN A 599 -29.72 -3.15 29.86
C GLN A 599 -29.25 -3.77 28.54
N GLY A 600 -28.70 -4.98 28.59
CA GLY A 600 -28.14 -5.67 27.44
C GLY A 600 -29.12 -5.91 26.28
N SER A 601 -30.41 -5.88 26.53
CA SER A 601 -31.48 -6.06 25.52
C SER A 601 -32.22 -4.78 25.14
N SER A 602 -31.81 -3.60 25.67
CA SER A 602 -32.51 -2.34 25.51
C SER A 602 -31.72 -1.29 24.73
N THR A 603 -32.43 -0.45 23.98
CA THR A 603 -31.87 0.77 23.36
C THR A 603 -31.78 1.93 24.36
N ASP A 604 -32.42 1.81 25.54
CA ASP A 604 -32.35 2.84 26.57
C ASP A 604 -31.08 2.70 27.39
N VAL A 605 -30.25 3.71 27.28
CA VAL A 605 -28.98 3.85 27.98
C VAL A 605 -28.94 5.23 28.63
N LEU A 606 -28.37 5.33 29.81
CA LEU A 606 -28.20 6.56 30.56
C LEU A 606 -26.73 6.86 30.74
N LYS A 607 -26.31 8.03 30.31
CA LYS A 607 -24.97 8.57 30.57
C LYS A 607 -25.04 9.46 31.82
N LEU A 608 -24.11 9.25 32.71
CA LEU A 608 -23.93 10.03 33.95
C LEU A 608 -22.52 10.61 33.97
N ASP A 609 -22.39 11.91 34.07
CA ASP A 609 -21.14 12.57 34.47
C ASP A 609 -20.92 12.44 35.97
N ALA A 610 -19.78 12.90 36.49
CA ALA A 610 -19.45 12.79 37.92
C ALA A 610 -20.51 13.38 38.82
N GLU A 611 -21.05 14.56 38.50
CA GLU A 611 -22.03 15.30 39.33
C GLU A 611 -23.36 14.57 39.33
N LYS A 612 -23.91 14.20 38.19
CA LYS A 612 -25.15 13.43 38.05
C LYS A 612 -25.04 12.04 38.67
N LEU A 613 -23.85 11.45 38.64
CA LEU A 613 -23.62 10.14 39.22
C LEU A 613 -23.71 10.20 40.74
N GLU A 614 -23.13 11.21 41.40
CA GLU A 614 -23.25 11.43 42.85
C GLU A 614 -24.70 11.71 43.23
N GLU A 615 -25.38 12.56 42.48
CA GLU A 615 -26.80 12.86 42.69
C GLU A 615 -27.66 11.60 42.55
N CYS A 616 -27.43 10.79 41.49
CA CYS A 616 -28.09 9.51 41.27
C CYS A 616 -27.95 8.56 42.47
N LEU A 617 -26.77 8.52 43.07
CA LEU A 617 -26.47 7.65 44.18
C LEU A 617 -27.08 8.19 45.50
N HIS A 618 -27.17 9.49 45.66
CA HIS A 618 -27.89 10.11 46.78
C HIS A 618 -29.41 9.86 46.71
N LEU A 619 -29.98 9.84 45.52
CA LEU A 619 -31.38 9.60 45.26
C LEU A 619 -31.76 8.10 45.24
N LEU A 620 -30.83 7.21 45.51
CA LEU A 620 -31.03 5.75 45.52
C LEU A 620 -32.28 5.28 46.27
N PRO A 621 -32.58 5.76 47.49
CA PRO A 621 -33.75 5.31 48.26
C PRO A 621 -35.09 5.64 47.56
N LEU A 622 -35.11 6.66 46.70
CA LEU A 622 -36.28 7.09 45.97
C LEU A 622 -36.56 6.24 44.73
N TRP A 623 -35.55 5.98 43.95
CA TRP A 623 -35.73 5.31 42.65
C TRP A 623 -35.55 3.79 42.72
N CYS A 624 -34.81 3.22 43.67
CA CYS A 624 -34.55 1.79 43.72
C CYS A 624 -35.85 0.93 43.82
N LYS A 625 -36.90 1.43 44.42
CA LYS A 625 -38.19 0.74 44.51
C LYS A 625 -38.91 0.59 43.17
N ASN A 626 -38.61 1.49 42.24
CA ASN A 626 -39.23 1.52 40.91
C ASN A 626 -38.50 0.68 39.86
N VAL A 627 -37.35 0.08 40.23
CA VAL A 627 -36.55 -0.72 39.28
C VAL A 627 -37.30 -1.93 38.73
N THR A 628 -38.14 -2.57 39.54
CA THR A 628 -38.94 -3.72 39.13
C THR A 628 -40.06 -3.37 38.14
N THR A 629 -40.56 -2.15 38.15
CA THR A 629 -41.67 -1.68 37.32
C THR A 629 -41.20 -0.92 36.10
N MET A 630 -40.15 -0.11 36.21
CA MET A 630 -39.69 0.79 35.17
C MET A 630 -38.34 0.37 34.55
N GLY A 631 -37.73 -0.71 35.03
CA GLY A 631 -36.34 -1.09 34.68
C GLY A 631 -35.34 -0.12 35.32
N LEU A 632 -34.04 -0.50 35.25
CA LEU A 632 -32.99 0.29 35.93
C LEU A 632 -32.86 1.70 35.36
N VAL A 633 -32.82 1.83 34.02
CA VAL A 633 -32.66 3.14 33.37
C VAL A 633 -33.85 4.04 33.59
N GLY A 634 -35.08 3.50 33.50
CA GLY A 634 -36.31 4.26 33.74
C GLY A 634 -36.42 4.72 35.19
N ALA A 635 -36.12 3.83 36.13
CA ALA A 635 -36.15 4.17 37.56
C ALA A 635 -35.12 5.26 37.92
N THR A 636 -33.89 5.13 37.37
CA THR A 636 -32.84 6.15 37.60
C THR A 636 -33.23 7.51 37.02
N LYS A 637 -33.78 7.56 35.81
CA LYS A 637 -34.26 8.80 35.20
C LYS A 637 -35.38 9.44 36.04
N SER A 638 -36.31 8.65 36.55
CA SER A 638 -37.39 9.15 37.39
C SER A 638 -36.90 9.72 38.70
N GLY A 639 -35.74 9.30 39.18
CA GLY A 639 -35.10 9.88 40.39
C GLY A 639 -34.55 11.29 40.17
N PHE A 640 -34.09 11.60 38.94
CA PHE A 640 -33.58 12.94 38.57
C PHE A 640 -34.69 13.94 38.25
N GLU A 641 -35.87 13.45 37.83
CA GLU A 641 -36.99 14.32 37.63
C GLU A 641 -37.43 14.80 39.02
N PRO A 642 -37.29 16.09 39.35
CA PRO A 642 -37.79 16.60 40.65
C PRO A 642 -39.21 16.13 40.73
N SER A 643 -39.59 15.63 41.92
CA SER A 643 -40.99 15.37 42.27
C SER A 643 -41.72 16.71 42.20
N SER A 644 -41.88 17.24 41.03
CA SER A 644 -42.75 18.37 40.78
C SER A 644 -44.16 17.83 41.00
N ALA A 645 -44.54 17.83 42.26
CA ALA A 645 -45.94 17.86 42.63
C ALA A 645 -46.54 19.01 41.81
N GLY A 646 -47.19 18.69 40.69
CA GLY A 646 -47.96 19.64 39.96
C GLY A 646 -47.54 20.04 38.53
N GLY A 647 -46.46 19.52 37.95
CA GLY A 647 -46.19 19.72 36.54
C GLY A 647 -47.09 18.84 35.66
N THR A 648 -48.10 19.42 35.09
CA THR A 648 -48.96 18.75 34.07
C THR A 648 -48.10 18.42 32.83
N CYS A 649 -47.90 17.12 32.59
CA CYS A 649 -47.33 16.67 31.33
C CYS A 649 -48.38 16.89 30.20
N ASN A 650 -48.07 17.77 29.25
CA ASN A 650 -48.94 18.12 28.14
C ASN A 650 -48.71 17.26 26.89
N HIS A 651 -48.21 16.04 27.04
CA HIS A 651 -48.06 15.13 25.90
C HIS A 651 -49.43 14.59 25.49
N SER A 652 -49.81 14.80 24.27
CA SER A 652 -51.02 14.28 23.65
C SER A 652 -50.67 13.25 22.57
N GLU A 653 -51.28 12.10 22.59
CA GLU A 653 -51.06 11.05 21.59
C GLU A 653 -52.43 10.66 21.02
N LEU A 654 -52.57 10.70 19.68
CA LEU A 654 -53.75 10.29 18.99
C LEU A 654 -53.55 8.85 18.48
N LEU A 655 -54.30 7.93 19.05
CA LEU A 655 -54.27 6.52 18.64
C LEU A 655 -55.49 6.21 17.80
N PRO A 656 -55.37 5.42 16.71
CA PRO A 656 -56.50 4.92 15.98
C PRO A 656 -57.36 4.06 16.92
N TYR A 657 -58.71 4.13 16.75
CA TYR A 657 -59.63 3.34 17.55
C TYR A 657 -59.47 1.84 17.23
N GLU A 658 -59.20 1.06 18.25
CA GLU A 658 -59.26 -0.41 18.22
C GLU A 658 -60.25 -0.91 19.28
N GLU A 659 -60.94 -2.02 18.97
CA GLU A 659 -61.89 -2.62 19.89
C GLU A 659 -61.23 -3.03 21.20
N GLY A 660 -61.71 -2.56 22.34
CA GLY A 660 -61.10 -2.75 23.67
C GLY A 660 -60.08 -1.69 24.07
N LEU A 661 -59.79 -0.67 23.27
CA LEU A 661 -58.84 0.42 23.61
C LEU A 661 -59.37 1.26 24.76
N VAL A 662 -60.70 1.31 24.95
CA VAL A 662 -61.36 2.04 26.03
C VAL A 662 -61.06 1.45 27.41
N ASP A 663 -60.78 0.15 27.51
CA ASP A 663 -60.51 -0.56 28.75
C ASP A 663 -59.02 -0.68 29.05
N LYS A 664 -58.14 -0.37 28.10
CA LYS A 664 -56.71 -0.42 28.27
C LYS A 664 -56.16 0.89 28.87
N THR A 665 -55.31 0.79 29.87
CA THR A 665 -54.56 1.94 30.38
C THR A 665 -53.42 2.27 29.37
N VAL A 666 -53.51 3.44 28.72
CA VAL A 666 -52.44 3.93 27.81
C VAL A 666 -51.37 4.64 28.62
N ILE A 667 -50.12 4.29 28.36
CA ILE A 667 -48.97 4.91 29.05
C ILE A 667 -48.25 5.84 28.07
N CYS A 668 -48.01 7.08 28.45
CA CYS A 668 -47.28 8.05 27.63
C CYS A 668 -45.91 7.54 27.20
N GLY A 669 -45.67 7.53 25.87
CA GLY A 669 -44.42 7.09 25.29
C GLY A 669 -43.21 7.85 25.77
N SER A 670 -43.36 9.13 26.13
CA SER A 670 -42.29 10.05 26.57
C SER A 670 -42.06 10.05 28.06
N CYS A 671 -43.11 10.23 28.90
CA CYS A 671 -42.98 10.37 30.34
C CYS A 671 -43.39 9.11 31.15
N LYS A 672 -43.86 8.05 30.47
CA LYS A 672 -44.26 6.75 31.06
C LYS A 672 -45.33 6.83 32.14
N ARG A 673 -46.07 7.92 32.18
CA ARG A 673 -47.26 8.07 33.08
C ARG A 673 -48.53 7.55 32.41
N PRO A 674 -49.50 7.05 33.18
CA PRO A 674 -50.83 6.74 32.65
C PRO A 674 -51.45 7.99 32.03
N MET A 675 -51.97 7.87 30.83
CA MET A 675 -52.60 8.96 30.10
C MET A 675 -54.09 9.00 30.40
N GLU A 676 -54.63 10.20 30.62
CA GLU A 676 -56.03 10.45 30.65
C GLU A 676 -56.61 10.35 29.25
N LYS A 677 -57.85 9.82 29.12
CA LYS A 677 -58.52 9.62 27.85
C LYS A 677 -59.42 10.82 27.60
N PHE A 678 -59.24 11.38 26.43
CA PHE A 678 -60.15 12.39 25.87
C PHE A 678 -60.86 11.81 24.64
N VAL A 679 -62.10 12.10 24.48
CA VAL A 679 -62.86 11.72 23.30
C VAL A 679 -62.85 12.87 22.32
N LEU A 680 -62.31 12.64 21.13
CA LEU A 680 -62.29 13.61 20.05
C LEU A 680 -63.28 13.21 18.99
N TYR A 681 -64.17 14.11 18.63
CA TYR A 681 -65.10 13.92 17.52
C TYR A 681 -64.59 14.68 16.30
N LYS A 682 -64.45 13.99 15.17
CA LYS A 682 -64.14 14.56 13.86
C LYS A 682 -65.37 14.49 12.98
N CYS A 683 -65.69 15.58 12.26
CA CYS A 683 -66.68 15.53 11.21
C CYS A 683 -66.21 14.57 10.10
N GLU A 684 -67.08 13.67 9.66
CA GLU A 684 -66.89 12.95 8.41
C GLU A 684 -67.27 13.90 7.28
N GLU A 685 -66.35 14.07 6.31
CA GLU A 685 -66.66 14.77 5.04
C GLU A 685 -67.38 13.82 4.10
#